data_5272464a0c00b8248fad7fe812e77916
#
_entry.id   5272464a0c00b8248fad7fe812e77916
#
_cell.length_a   1.000
_cell.length_b   1.000
_cell.length_c   1.000
_cell.angle_alpha   90.00
_cell.angle_beta   90.00
_cell.angle_gamma   90.00
#
_symmetry.space_group_name_H-M   'P 1'
#
loop_
_entity.id
_entity.type
_entity.pdbx_description
1 polymer ?
#
loop_
_entity_poly.entity_id
_entity_poly.type
_entity_poly.pdbx_seq_one_letter_code
_entity_poly.pdbx_strand_id
1 'polypeptide(L)'
;MSIQTALDEYNLALKQGQREYRELVMEGRSPYPAVLDDILPENNTDSVVDVGLVEIPSERIIGTKSAGRITAFTASFCPLLDSKSEFATKWVNLCAAHLGDTGITDPILCYEYLGNFYVQEGNKRVSVLRHFGSPRIPGTVKRIVPPLTDEPRIQAYYEFMDFYKASHLYCVQFRHPGDYARLLAHLGKKSDEIWEESERRTFNAYFHYFRDAFSALQVPPEEVLPEEALLLWLDLYPFQDLGQLSTAELKKSVAALREDMVANTKKQEAVKVQTKAEDTSKASLLERFISASPDHLNVAFVHQMNPGSSTWVLGHEEGKEHLKKVFGDRVTLRSYFDAASPELAEPIIEQAVADGAQVVFITAPPLSRATLKAAVEHPKVRFLNCSVDQAYSSIRTYYGRIYEAKFITGAIAGAMAQNNRIGYIASYPIFGVPASINAFALGAQMTNPRAQIELRWSCVKGTPQADLLADGIRVVSNRDAPTQAKMYLDFCNYGTYLMNDRGDLIPLGTPIWVWGKFYEFVIRSIFAGGWKRDKGESTALNYWLGMDSGVIGVRLSEKLPEGVHQFAEILKKGLEDGVLDPFRRRITAQDGTVKSDGTRGFAPEELLHMDWLCDNIVGSIPTFDQILPISQQMVRELGIYRDKIPAEKEGKPREDFDRIR
;
A
#
# COMPACT_ATOMS: atom_id res chain seq x y z
N MET A 1 47.69 13.13 25.74
CA MET A 1 48.26 12.04 24.89
C MET A 1 49.32 12.58 23.94
N SER A 2 50.22 11.75 23.44
CA SER A 2 51.34 12.21 22.61
C SER A 2 50.95 12.49 21.16
N ILE A 3 51.60 13.43 20.49
CA ILE A 3 51.49 13.68 19.05
C ILE A 3 51.77 12.40 18.24
N GLN A 4 52.63 11.51 18.78
CA GLN A 4 52.95 10.23 18.17
C GLN A 4 51.68 9.32 18.05
N THR A 5 50.89 9.24 19.12
CA THR A 5 49.61 8.49 19.09
C THR A 5 48.68 9.03 18.01
N ALA A 6 48.52 10.35 17.89
CA ALA A 6 47.69 10.97 16.86
C ALA A 6 48.23 10.75 15.43
N LEU A 7 49.54 10.61 15.25
CA LEU A 7 50.15 10.26 13.96
C LEU A 7 49.90 8.79 13.61
N ASP A 8 49.93 7.90 14.60
CA ASP A 8 49.57 6.49 14.39
C ASP A 8 48.11 6.34 13.97
N GLU A 9 47.17 7.09 14.58
CA GLU A 9 45.75 7.14 14.19
C GLU A 9 45.57 7.69 12.76
N TYR A 10 46.35 8.74 12.37
CA TYR A 10 46.33 9.21 10.99
C TYR A 10 46.74 8.12 9.99
N ASN A 11 47.78 7.35 10.29
CA ASN A 11 48.24 6.26 9.44
C ASN A 11 47.21 5.13 9.32
N LEU A 12 46.44 4.85 10.39
CA LEU A 12 45.33 3.92 10.34
C LEU A 12 44.22 4.44 9.45
N ALA A 13 43.77 5.70 9.63
CA ALA A 13 42.77 6.36 8.82
C ALA A 13 43.17 6.42 7.33
N LEU A 14 44.43 6.70 7.04
CA LEU A 14 44.99 6.73 5.67
C LEU A 14 44.93 5.35 5.00
N LYS A 15 45.28 4.28 5.73
CA LYS A 15 45.17 2.90 5.20
C LYS A 15 43.71 2.54 4.89
N GLN A 16 42.82 2.92 5.78
CA GLN A 16 41.38 2.73 5.56
C GLN A 16 40.89 3.49 4.32
N GLY A 17 41.27 4.75 4.19
CA GLY A 17 40.94 5.58 3.03
C GLY A 17 41.46 5.02 1.70
N GLN A 18 42.70 4.52 1.69
CA GLN A 18 43.29 3.89 0.50
C GLN A 18 42.61 2.59 0.12
N ARG A 19 42.05 1.84 1.09
CA ARG A 19 41.28 0.64 0.84
C ARG A 19 39.94 1.02 0.26
N GLU A 20 39.18 1.91 0.91
CA GLU A 20 37.89 2.41 0.45
C GLU A 20 37.96 3.00 -0.96
N TYR A 21 39.00 3.81 -1.22
CA TYR A 21 39.23 4.38 -2.55
C TYR A 21 39.28 3.30 -3.63
N ARG A 22 40.03 2.22 -3.39
CA ARG A 22 40.19 1.12 -4.35
C ARG A 22 38.89 0.34 -4.52
N GLU A 23 38.16 0.06 -3.46
CA GLU A 23 36.90 -0.63 -3.46
C GLU A 23 35.86 0.15 -4.30
N LEU A 24 35.68 1.46 -4.05
CA LEU A 24 34.73 2.31 -4.81
C LEU A 24 35.11 2.44 -6.29
N VAL A 25 36.41 2.57 -6.62
CA VAL A 25 36.84 2.60 -8.04
C VAL A 25 36.56 1.28 -8.73
N MET A 26 36.77 0.14 -8.06
CA MET A 26 36.50 -1.18 -8.62
C MET A 26 34.98 -1.40 -8.86
N GLU A 27 34.12 -0.80 -8.03
CA GLU A 27 32.68 -0.79 -8.18
C GLU A 27 32.17 0.22 -9.23
N GLY A 28 33.06 1.01 -9.84
CA GLY A 28 32.69 2.07 -10.80
C GLY A 28 32.01 3.29 -10.15
N ARG A 29 32.18 3.48 -8.84
CA ARG A 29 31.62 4.57 -8.04
C ARG A 29 32.65 5.68 -7.82
N SER A 30 32.19 6.92 -7.64
CA SER A 30 33.08 8.02 -7.26
C SER A 30 33.74 7.76 -5.89
N PRO A 31 35.07 7.75 -5.79
CA PRO A 31 35.74 7.56 -4.52
C PRO A 31 35.75 8.81 -3.64
N TYR A 32 35.28 9.97 -4.13
CA TYR A 32 35.34 11.26 -3.47
C TYR A 32 34.01 11.69 -2.89
N PRO A 33 33.97 12.62 -1.91
CA PRO A 33 32.74 13.20 -1.38
C PRO A 33 31.93 13.88 -2.49
N ALA A 34 30.60 13.83 -2.40
CA ALA A 34 29.73 14.56 -3.31
C ALA A 34 29.95 16.07 -3.22
N VAL A 35 29.75 16.79 -4.32
CA VAL A 35 29.89 18.25 -4.38
C VAL A 35 28.51 18.87 -4.56
N LEU A 36 28.09 19.72 -3.61
CA LEU A 36 26.77 20.33 -3.66
C LEU A 36 26.62 21.26 -4.85
N ASP A 37 27.65 22.03 -5.21
CA ASP A 37 27.61 22.93 -6.35
C ASP A 37 27.40 22.22 -7.69
N ASP A 38 27.77 20.93 -7.79
CA ASP A 38 27.54 20.10 -8.98
C ASP A 38 26.14 19.47 -9.00
N ILE A 39 25.46 19.43 -7.83
CA ILE A 39 24.13 18.84 -7.67
C ILE A 39 23.03 19.88 -7.87
N LEU A 40 23.29 21.14 -7.48
CA LEU A 40 22.33 22.22 -7.60
C LEU A 40 22.09 22.61 -9.08
N PRO A 41 20.85 22.90 -9.50
CA PRO A 41 20.57 23.39 -10.84
C PRO A 41 21.33 24.67 -11.17
N GLU A 42 21.77 24.85 -12.42
CA GLU A 42 22.51 26.05 -12.88
C GLU A 42 21.72 27.36 -12.66
N ASN A 43 20.38 27.28 -12.75
CA ASN A 43 19.47 28.41 -12.49
C ASN A 43 18.82 28.27 -11.10
N ASN A 44 19.67 28.17 -10.07
CA ASN A 44 19.18 27.96 -8.71
C ASN A 44 18.35 29.15 -8.20
N THR A 45 17.03 28.95 -8.09
CA THR A 45 16.07 29.89 -7.47
C THR A 45 15.76 29.49 -6.01
N ASP A 46 16.55 28.55 -5.43
CA ASP A 46 16.31 27.99 -4.10
C ASP A 46 16.52 29.09 -3.04
N SER A 47 15.66 29.07 -2.04
CA SER A 47 15.82 29.95 -0.89
C SER A 47 16.82 29.33 0.11
N VAL A 48 17.65 30.19 0.73
CA VAL A 48 18.57 29.78 1.78
C VAL A 48 18.04 30.23 3.13
N VAL A 49 17.84 29.27 4.04
CA VAL A 49 17.33 29.51 5.39
C VAL A 49 18.40 29.16 6.41
N ASP A 50 18.61 30.01 7.39
CA ASP A 50 19.53 29.72 8.52
C ASP A 50 18.81 28.81 9.54
N VAL A 51 19.35 27.60 9.76
CA VAL A 51 18.83 26.62 10.73
C VAL A 51 19.51 26.78 12.09
N GLY A 52 20.70 27.36 12.12
CA GLY A 52 21.48 27.52 13.33
C GLY A 52 22.31 26.29 13.69
N LEU A 53 22.54 26.09 14.97
CA LEU A 53 23.33 24.97 15.50
C LEU A 53 22.51 23.68 15.53
N VAL A 54 23.03 22.62 14.90
CA VAL A 54 22.39 21.32 14.76
C VAL A 54 23.37 20.20 15.13
N GLU A 55 22.92 19.21 15.86
CA GLU A 55 23.61 17.94 16.06
C GLU A 55 23.38 17.03 14.83
N ILE A 56 24.28 17.12 13.87
CA ILE A 56 24.14 16.48 12.55
C ILE A 56 24.45 14.99 12.67
N PRO A 57 23.56 14.07 12.26
CA PRO A 57 23.91 12.65 12.13
C PRO A 57 25.10 12.46 11.20
N SER A 58 26.14 11.78 11.69
CA SER A 58 27.40 11.65 10.96
C SER A 58 27.21 11.03 9.57
N GLU A 59 26.35 10.04 9.45
CA GLU A 59 26.02 9.37 8.18
C GLU A 59 25.37 10.30 7.14
N ARG A 60 24.70 11.39 7.57
CA ARG A 60 24.06 12.37 6.67
C ARG A 60 25.02 13.42 6.09
N ILE A 61 26.27 13.45 6.54
CA ILE A 61 27.28 14.30 5.94
C ILE A 61 27.88 13.57 4.73
N ILE A 62 27.36 13.82 3.53
CA ILE A 62 27.73 13.05 2.33
C ILE A 62 28.71 13.77 1.40
N GLY A 63 28.96 15.05 1.64
CA GLY A 63 29.75 15.81 0.69
C GLY A 63 30.31 17.14 1.20
N THR A 64 30.82 17.90 0.26
CA THR A 64 31.38 19.26 0.46
C THR A 64 30.58 20.26 -0.35
N LYS A 65 30.57 21.55 0.06
CA LYS A 65 29.88 22.63 -0.67
C LYS A 65 30.49 22.82 -2.07
N SER A 66 31.81 22.80 -2.19
CA SER A 66 32.52 23.04 -3.44
C SER A 66 33.62 21.99 -3.66
N ALA A 67 34.06 21.87 -4.91
CA ALA A 67 35.05 20.89 -5.35
C ALA A 67 36.46 21.11 -4.80
N GLY A 68 36.74 22.20 -4.08
CA GLY A 68 38.05 22.50 -3.53
C GLY A 68 38.55 21.43 -2.55
N ARG A 69 39.61 20.71 -2.92
CA ARG A 69 40.30 19.68 -2.08
C ARG A 69 39.48 18.39 -1.83
N ILE A 70 38.49 18.05 -2.65
CA ILE A 70 37.77 16.78 -2.50
C ILE A 70 38.71 15.58 -2.59
N THR A 71 39.75 15.65 -3.40
CA THR A 71 40.74 14.57 -3.57
C THR A 71 41.59 14.27 -2.32
N ALA A 72 41.46 15.08 -1.27
CA ALA A 72 42.13 14.82 0.02
C ALA A 72 41.38 13.81 0.89
N PHE A 73 40.10 13.43 0.51
CA PHE A 73 39.23 12.55 1.26
C PHE A 73 38.58 11.52 0.38
N THR A 74 38.21 10.38 0.95
CA THR A 74 37.25 9.45 0.36
C THR A 74 35.82 9.93 0.56
N ALA A 75 34.85 9.24 -0.05
CA ALA A 75 33.43 9.50 0.13
C ALA A 75 32.99 9.47 1.61
N SER A 76 33.61 8.63 2.45
CA SER A 76 33.42 8.60 3.90
C SER A 76 34.24 9.59 4.70
N PHE A 77 34.96 10.51 4.06
CA PHE A 77 35.89 11.47 4.66
C PHE A 77 37.14 10.85 5.28
N CYS A 78 37.54 9.63 4.93
CA CYS A 78 38.87 9.12 5.28
C CYS A 78 39.96 9.91 4.52
N PRO A 79 41.13 10.19 5.14
CA PRO A 79 42.22 10.92 4.50
C PRO A 79 42.90 10.09 3.40
N LEU A 80 43.35 10.77 2.31
CA LEU A 80 44.07 10.15 1.19
C LEU A 80 45.47 10.67 0.98
N LEU A 81 45.83 11.79 1.62
CA LEU A 81 47.13 12.45 1.43
C LEU A 81 48.24 11.83 2.30
N ASP A 82 49.46 11.89 1.82
CA ASP A 82 50.62 11.37 2.53
C ASP A 82 50.81 11.97 3.92
N SER A 83 51.35 11.18 4.87
CA SER A 83 51.58 11.56 6.27
C SER A 83 52.54 12.74 6.48
N LYS A 84 53.33 13.08 5.48
CA LYS A 84 54.24 14.24 5.51
C LYS A 84 53.61 15.52 4.96
N SER A 85 52.36 15.47 4.52
CA SER A 85 51.66 16.62 3.98
C SER A 85 51.27 17.63 5.06
N GLU A 86 51.10 18.90 4.68
CA GLU A 86 50.51 19.93 5.55
C GLU A 86 49.10 19.53 6.02
N PHE A 87 48.36 18.81 5.17
CA PHE A 87 47.07 18.26 5.49
C PHE A 87 47.17 17.30 6.69
N ALA A 88 48.09 16.34 6.65
CA ALA A 88 48.32 15.37 7.71
C ALA A 88 48.67 16.04 9.02
N THR A 89 49.58 17.05 8.99
CA THR A 89 49.94 17.82 10.18
C THR A 89 48.72 18.47 10.84
N LYS A 90 47.81 19.08 10.05
CA LYS A 90 46.60 19.70 10.59
C LYS A 90 45.59 18.64 11.11
N TRP A 91 45.51 17.49 10.46
CA TRP A 91 44.66 16.39 10.91
C TRP A 91 45.18 15.80 12.24
N VAL A 92 46.48 15.56 12.34
CA VAL A 92 47.12 15.05 13.56
C VAL A 92 46.92 16.00 14.74
N ASN A 93 47.04 17.31 14.53
CA ASN A 93 46.79 18.29 15.59
C ASN A 93 45.32 18.27 16.07
N LEU A 94 44.35 18.14 15.16
CA LEU A 94 42.92 17.96 15.53
C LEU A 94 42.67 16.63 16.27
N CYS A 95 43.33 15.55 15.83
CA CYS A 95 43.26 14.26 16.49
C CYS A 95 43.86 14.33 17.91
N ALA A 96 45.02 14.98 18.08
CA ALA A 96 45.60 15.18 19.39
C ALA A 96 44.72 16.01 20.33
N ALA A 97 44.02 17.03 19.80
CA ALA A 97 43.04 17.79 20.57
C ALA A 97 41.83 16.94 20.96
N HIS A 98 41.36 16.10 20.05
CA HIS A 98 40.23 15.18 20.30
C HIS A 98 40.55 14.14 21.38
N LEU A 99 41.74 13.58 21.35
CA LEU A 99 42.25 12.63 22.34
C LEU A 99 42.66 13.26 23.66
N GLY A 100 42.81 14.58 23.71
CA GLY A 100 43.15 15.37 24.90
C GLY A 100 41.93 15.85 25.66
N ASP A 101 42.18 16.67 26.68
CA ASP A 101 41.11 17.18 27.57
C ASP A 101 40.23 18.25 26.92
N THR A 102 40.66 18.88 25.83
CA THR A 102 39.95 19.97 25.15
C THR A 102 38.90 19.50 24.18
N GLY A 103 39.05 18.32 23.59
CA GLY A 103 38.14 17.80 22.55
C GLY A 103 38.11 18.65 21.26
N ILE A 104 37.23 18.32 20.35
CA ILE A 104 36.84 19.14 19.18
C ILE A 104 35.49 19.76 19.48
N THR A 105 35.45 21.03 19.87
CA THR A 105 34.21 21.73 20.28
C THR A 105 33.66 22.66 19.22
N ASP A 106 34.51 23.12 18.26
CA ASP A 106 34.07 24.06 17.23
C ASP A 106 33.09 23.38 16.24
N PRO A 107 31.89 23.94 16.02
CA PRO A 107 30.97 23.39 15.05
C PRO A 107 31.51 23.51 13.62
N ILE A 108 31.15 22.55 12.75
CA ILE A 108 31.43 22.66 11.32
C ILE A 108 30.47 23.66 10.69
N LEU A 109 30.82 24.25 9.53
CA LEU A 109 29.91 25.03 8.72
C LEU A 109 29.41 24.16 7.54
N CYS A 110 28.12 24.03 7.35
CA CYS A 110 27.61 23.20 6.27
C CYS A 110 26.28 23.71 5.71
N TYR A 111 25.97 23.23 4.51
CA TYR A 111 24.68 23.36 3.88
C TYR A 111 23.90 22.06 4.02
N GLU A 112 22.61 22.16 4.25
CA GLU A 112 21.68 21.05 4.17
C GLU A 112 20.86 21.17 2.89
N TYR A 113 20.77 20.09 2.12
CA TYR A 113 19.94 19.99 0.91
C TYR A 113 19.30 18.60 0.84
N LEU A 114 17.98 18.56 0.78
CA LEU A 114 17.18 17.33 0.74
C LEU A 114 17.59 16.31 1.83
N GLY A 115 17.81 16.82 3.06
CA GLY A 115 18.14 16.02 4.23
C GLY A 115 19.59 15.53 4.33
N ASN A 116 20.46 15.88 3.38
CA ASN A 116 21.88 15.60 3.41
C ASN A 116 22.70 16.86 3.68
N PHE A 117 23.88 16.67 4.27
CA PHE A 117 24.74 17.77 4.67
C PHE A 117 26.03 17.80 3.86
N TYR A 118 26.41 19.00 3.46
CA TYR A 118 27.60 19.30 2.64
C TYR A 118 28.48 20.32 3.35
N VAL A 119 29.66 19.90 3.69
CA VAL A 119 30.59 20.69 4.51
C VAL A 119 31.17 21.85 3.71
N GLN A 120 30.97 23.07 4.18
CA GLN A 120 31.66 24.27 3.66
C GLN A 120 33.02 24.43 4.36
N GLU A 121 33.02 24.31 5.71
CA GLU A 121 34.22 24.42 6.53
C GLU A 121 34.21 23.35 7.62
N GLY A 122 35.36 22.70 7.83
CA GLY A 122 35.52 21.68 8.86
C GLY A 122 35.70 20.25 8.36
N ASN A 123 35.98 20.00 7.08
CA ASN A 123 36.17 18.65 6.51
C ASN A 123 37.16 17.78 7.32
N LYS A 124 38.22 18.34 7.87
CA LYS A 124 39.17 17.59 8.73
C LYS A 124 38.56 17.25 10.09
N ARG A 125 37.69 18.13 10.65
CA ARG A 125 36.95 17.84 11.89
C ARG A 125 36.00 16.66 11.66
N VAL A 126 35.26 16.65 10.54
CA VAL A 126 34.43 15.52 10.14
C VAL A 126 35.24 14.24 10.01
N SER A 127 36.41 14.31 9.34
CA SER A 127 37.29 13.16 9.16
C SER A 127 37.77 12.57 10.49
N VAL A 128 38.25 13.40 11.43
CA VAL A 128 38.68 12.94 12.75
C VAL A 128 37.52 12.35 13.55
N LEU A 129 36.38 13.07 13.64
CA LEU A 129 35.23 12.63 14.42
C LEU A 129 34.64 11.31 13.89
N ARG A 130 34.61 11.12 12.57
CA ARG A 130 34.20 9.84 11.95
C ARG A 130 35.19 8.71 12.23
N HIS A 131 36.50 8.98 12.19
CA HIS A 131 37.51 7.98 12.51
C HIS A 131 37.30 7.39 13.92
N PHE A 132 36.88 8.22 14.88
CA PHE A 132 36.52 7.79 16.23
C PHE A 132 35.06 7.38 16.42
N GLY A 133 34.31 7.21 15.35
CA GLY A 133 32.91 6.69 15.38
C GLY A 133 31.91 7.65 16.01
N SER A 134 32.14 8.98 15.95
CA SER A 134 31.18 9.96 16.48
C SER A 134 29.87 9.85 15.74
N PRO A 135 28.74 9.52 16.42
CA PRO A 135 27.45 9.34 15.77
C PRO A 135 26.82 10.67 15.33
N ARG A 136 27.20 11.77 15.96
CA ARG A 136 26.75 13.14 15.67
C ARG A 136 27.89 14.12 15.67
N ILE A 137 27.78 15.14 14.83
CA ILE A 137 28.78 16.20 14.68
C ILE A 137 28.08 17.56 14.79
N PRO A 138 28.48 18.44 15.73
CA PRO A 138 27.86 19.76 15.84
C PRO A 138 28.21 20.62 14.62
N GLY A 139 27.18 21.23 14.03
CA GLY A 139 27.36 22.08 12.86
C GLY A 139 26.42 23.27 12.83
N THR A 140 26.89 24.41 12.35
CA THR A 140 26.06 25.55 11.96
C THR A 140 25.57 25.30 10.53
N VAL A 141 24.25 25.23 10.37
CA VAL A 141 23.60 24.75 9.15
C VAL A 141 22.85 25.86 8.43
N LYS A 142 23.07 25.97 7.12
CA LYS A 142 22.21 26.71 6.21
C LYS A 142 21.46 25.72 5.33
N ARG A 143 20.14 25.80 5.30
CA ARG A 143 19.27 24.93 4.50
C ARG A 143 19.00 25.58 3.15
N ILE A 144 19.22 24.81 2.08
CA ILE A 144 18.78 25.18 0.73
C ILE A 144 17.43 24.50 0.49
N VAL A 145 16.40 25.31 0.27
CA VAL A 145 15.02 24.84 0.07
C VAL A 145 14.69 24.89 -1.43
N PRO A 146 14.53 23.72 -2.08
CA PRO A 146 14.14 23.67 -3.50
C PRO A 146 12.71 24.20 -3.69
N PRO A 147 12.33 24.67 -4.90
CA PRO A 147 10.96 25.01 -5.22
C PRO A 147 10.04 23.82 -5.01
N LEU A 148 8.82 24.06 -4.49
CA LEU A 148 7.81 23.02 -4.36
C LEU A 148 7.35 22.55 -5.75
N THR A 149 7.44 21.26 -6.01
CA THR A 149 7.00 20.60 -7.24
C THR A 149 6.14 19.37 -6.91
N ASP A 150 5.55 18.76 -7.95
CA ASP A 150 4.78 17.51 -7.79
C ASP A 150 5.69 16.26 -7.63
N GLU A 151 7.01 16.44 -7.63
CA GLU A 151 7.94 15.33 -7.39
C GLU A 151 7.78 14.80 -5.96
N PRO A 152 7.52 13.49 -5.77
CA PRO A 152 7.25 12.92 -4.44
C PRO A 152 8.34 13.19 -3.41
N ARG A 153 9.61 13.17 -3.83
CA ARG A 153 10.76 13.44 -2.95
C ARG A 153 10.77 14.89 -2.46
N ILE A 154 10.38 15.85 -3.30
CA ILE A 154 10.28 17.26 -2.91
C ILE A 154 9.14 17.45 -1.94
N GLN A 155 7.97 16.85 -2.21
CA GLN A 155 6.83 16.90 -1.30
C GLN A 155 7.15 16.30 0.07
N ALA A 156 7.78 15.12 0.11
CA ALA A 156 8.23 14.48 1.35
C ALA A 156 9.25 15.34 2.10
N TYR A 157 10.11 16.07 1.38
CA TYR A 157 11.07 16.98 2.02
C TYR A 157 10.38 18.20 2.66
N TYR A 158 9.32 18.71 2.07
CA TYR A 158 8.52 19.76 2.72
C TYR A 158 7.82 19.28 3.99
N GLU A 159 7.29 18.06 3.98
CA GLU A 159 6.77 17.40 5.20
C GLU A 159 7.87 17.19 6.24
N PHE A 160 9.09 16.81 5.81
CA PHE A 160 10.26 16.73 6.70
C PHE A 160 10.54 18.07 7.39
N MET A 161 10.50 19.18 6.66
CA MET A 161 10.77 20.50 7.26
C MET A 161 9.76 20.83 8.37
N ASP A 162 8.50 20.50 8.19
CA ASP A 162 7.47 20.69 9.22
C ASP A 162 7.66 19.72 10.40
N PHE A 163 7.95 18.44 10.12
CA PHE A 163 8.32 17.46 11.15
C PHE A 163 9.55 17.91 11.95
N TYR A 164 10.57 18.42 11.29
CA TYR A 164 11.78 18.91 11.96
C TYR A 164 11.51 20.11 12.87
N LYS A 165 10.65 21.06 12.47
CA LYS A 165 10.27 22.20 13.34
C LYS A 165 9.71 21.73 14.69
N ALA A 166 8.93 20.65 14.69
CA ALA A 166 8.32 20.10 15.89
C ALA A 166 9.27 19.17 16.67
N SER A 167 9.98 18.29 15.98
CA SER A 167 10.74 17.20 16.58
C SER A 167 12.24 17.49 16.77
N HIS A 168 12.83 18.39 15.98
CA HIS A 168 14.27 18.59 15.85
C HIS A 168 15.07 17.31 15.53
N LEU A 169 14.46 16.33 14.83
CA LEU A 169 15.08 15.06 14.47
C LEU A 169 15.49 15.02 12.99
N TYR A 170 16.73 14.63 12.73
CA TYR A 170 17.27 14.36 11.39
C TYR A 170 17.44 12.87 11.09
N CYS A 171 17.19 12.00 12.05
CA CYS A 171 17.45 10.56 11.89
C CYS A 171 16.47 9.85 10.95
N VAL A 172 15.31 10.45 10.67
CA VAL A 172 14.27 9.89 9.83
C VAL A 172 14.07 10.76 8.60
N GLN A 173 14.13 10.16 7.39
CA GLN A 173 13.91 10.85 6.11
C GLN A 173 13.20 9.94 5.13
N PHE A 174 11.90 10.16 4.98
CA PHE A 174 11.07 9.43 4.04
C PHE A 174 11.22 9.92 2.60
N ARG A 175 10.96 9.02 1.65
CA ARG A 175 10.96 9.32 0.22
C ARG A 175 9.56 9.62 -0.34
N HIS A 176 8.51 9.27 0.42
CA HIS A 176 7.13 9.40 -0.04
C HIS A 176 6.35 10.37 0.83
N PRO A 177 5.50 11.24 0.22
CA PRO A 177 4.62 12.11 0.97
C PRO A 177 3.60 11.29 1.78
N GLY A 178 3.21 11.82 2.96
CA GLY A 178 2.30 11.17 3.89
C GLY A 178 2.98 10.28 4.94
N ASP A 179 4.22 9.84 4.73
CA ASP A 179 4.92 8.94 5.66
C ASP A 179 5.25 9.62 7.00
N TYR A 180 5.52 10.93 7.03
CA TYR A 180 5.69 11.67 8.30
C TYR A 180 4.40 11.73 9.10
N ALA A 181 3.28 11.95 8.45
CA ALA A 181 1.97 11.95 9.11
C ALA A 181 1.62 10.56 9.66
N ARG A 182 1.95 9.49 8.91
CA ARG A 182 1.79 8.10 9.35
C ARG A 182 2.67 7.78 10.57
N LEU A 183 3.94 8.21 10.56
CA LEU A 183 4.82 8.06 11.73
C LEU A 183 4.24 8.77 12.97
N LEU A 184 3.80 10.03 12.82
CA LEU A 184 3.21 10.80 13.92
C LEU A 184 1.96 10.13 14.47
N ALA A 185 1.10 9.56 13.61
CA ALA A 185 -0.08 8.80 14.03
C ALA A 185 0.30 7.58 14.89
N HIS A 186 1.31 6.79 14.49
CA HIS A 186 1.81 5.67 15.30
C HIS A 186 2.41 6.08 16.65
N LEU A 187 2.92 7.30 16.72
CA LEU A 187 3.48 7.87 17.96
C LEU A 187 2.43 8.60 18.83
N GLY A 188 1.17 8.73 18.34
CA GLY A 188 0.14 9.52 18.99
C GLY A 188 0.46 11.01 19.05
N LYS A 189 1.21 11.56 18.06
CA LYS A 189 1.67 12.93 18.02
C LYS A 189 0.94 13.76 16.97
N LYS A 190 0.71 15.04 17.26
CA LYS A 190 0.19 16.01 16.28
C LYS A 190 1.34 16.63 15.48
N SER A 191 1.06 17.08 14.28
CA SER A 191 2.04 17.68 13.37
C SER A 191 2.68 18.98 13.88
N ASP A 192 1.96 19.72 14.76
CA ASP A 192 2.38 20.99 15.36
C ASP A 192 2.84 20.85 16.83
N GLU A 193 2.85 19.64 17.37
CA GLU A 193 3.24 19.34 18.75
C GLU A 193 4.76 19.36 18.90
N ILE A 194 5.28 20.29 19.69
CA ILE A 194 6.71 20.37 19.97
C ILE A 194 7.11 19.23 20.89
N TRP A 195 8.12 18.47 20.47
CA TRP A 195 8.60 17.30 21.21
C TRP A 195 9.51 17.72 22.37
N GLU A 196 9.29 17.11 23.52
CA GLU A 196 10.20 17.24 24.66
C GLU A 196 11.52 16.52 24.43
N GLU A 197 12.56 16.92 25.13
CA GLU A 197 13.89 16.32 24.99
C GLU A 197 13.90 14.83 25.35
N SER A 198 13.11 14.41 26.35
CA SER A 198 12.92 13.01 26.73
C SER A 198 12.31 12.18 25.59
N GLU A 199 11.33 12.71 24.90
CA GLU A 199 10.66 12.06 23.76
C GLU A 199 11.61 11.91 22.57
N ARG A 200 12.36 12.97 22.27
CA ARG A 200 13.39 12.93 21.21
C ARG A 200 14.48 11.89 21.50
N ARG A 201 14.91 11.80 22.76
CA ARG A 201 15.92 10.80 23.18
C ARG A 201 15.37 9.39 23.07
N THR A 202 14.14 9.15 23.52
CA THR A 202 13.48 7.85 23.44
C THR A 202 13.29 7.42 21.99
N PHE A 203 12.77 8.31 21.13
CA PHE A 203 12.61 8.02 19.70
C PHE A 203 13.95 7.67 19.04
N ASN A 204 14.99 8.48 19.26
CA ASN A 204 16.31 8.21 18.71
C ASN A 204 16.86 6.85 19.17
N ALA A 205 16.75 6.53 20.46
CA ALA A 205 17.23 5.25 21.00
C ALA A 205 16.51 4.06 20.34
N TYR A 206 15.17 4.13 20.25
CA TYR A 206 14.36 3.07 19.68
C TYR A 206 14.55 2.94 18.17
N PHE A 207 14.65 4.07 17.45
CA PHE A 207 14.95 4.03 16.01
C PHE A 207 16.34 3.44 15.72
N HIS A 208 17.36 3.80 16.49
CA HIS A 208 18.69 3.19 16.35
C HIS A 208 18.66 1.69 16.63
N TYR A 209 17.94 1.28 17.68
CA TYR A 209 17.78 -0.14 18.02
C TYR A 209 17.09 -0.92 16.90
N PHE A 210 16.04 -0.36 16.31
CA PHE A 210 15.37 -0.94 15.14
C PHE A 210 16.32 -0.99 13.93
N ARG A 211 17.01 0.11 13.63
CA ARG A 211 17.94 0.21 12.51
C ARG A 211 19.08 -0.83 12.60
N ASP A 212 19.60 -1.07 13.79
CA ASP A 212 20.61 -2.11 14.02
C ASP A 212 20.06 -3.51 13.75
N ALA A 213 18.81 -3.78 14.13
CA ALA A 213 18.15 -5.04 13.80
C ALA A 213 17.90 -5.19 12.30
N PHE A 214 17.44 -4.12 11.62
CA PHE A 214 17.22 -4.07 10.18
C PHE A 214 18.51 -4.23 9.37
N SER A 215 19.61 -3.61 9.79
CA SER A 215 20.90 -3.68 9.09
C SER A 215 21.42 -5.13 8.97
N ALA A 216 21.03 -6.01 9.89
CA ALA A 216 21.38 -7.44 9.82
C ALA A 216 20.74 -8.16 8.62
N LEU A 217 19.69 -7.61 8.01
CA LEU A 217 19.04 -8.16 6.80
C LEU A 217 19.81 -7.90 5.52
N GLN A 218 20.76 -6.96 5.53
CA GLN A 218 21.56 -6.54 4.37
C GLN A 218 20.70 -6.14 3.15
N VAL A 219 19.54 -5.52 3.41
CA VAL A 219 18.68 -4.97 2.34
C VAL A 219 19.34 -3.71 1.79
N PRO A 220 19.52 -3.58 0.46
CA PRO A 220 20.08 -2.38 -0.14
C PRO A 220 19.23 -1.14 0.14
N PRO A 221 19.83 0.03 0.44
CA PRO A 221 19.09 1.28 0.70
C PRO A 221 18.22 1.74 -0.49
N GLU A 222 18.55 1.31 -1.70
CA GLU A 222 17.78 1.56 -2.92
C GLU A 222 16.44 0.82 -2.89
N GLU A 223 16.39 -0.33 -2.22
CA GLU A 223 15.17 -1.13 -2.08
C GLU A 223 14.31 -0.63 -0.93
N VAL A 224 14.87 -0.53 0.29
CA VAL A 224 14.13 -0.13 1.49
C VAL A 224 15.02 0.68 2.42
N LEU A 225 14.56 1.84 2.87
CA LEU A 225 15.19 2.60 3.93
C LEU A 225 14.77 2.07 5.32
N PRO A 226 15.63 2.15 6.35
CA PRO A 226 15.29 1.73 7.71
C PRO A 226 14.01 2.39 8.25
N GLU A 227 13.78 3.67 7.94
CA GLU A 227 12.61 4.43 8.33
C GLU A 227 11.32 3.92 7.67
N GLU A 228 11.39 3.50 6.40
CA GLU A 228 10.25 2.89 5.68
C GLU A 228 9.93 1.50 6.24
N ALA A 229 10.98 0.73 6.56
CA ALA A 229 10.85 -0.55 7.23
C ALA A 229 10.22 -0.40 8.63
N LEU A 230 10.61 0.66 9.38
CA LEU A 230 10.02 0.97 10.67
C LEU A 230 8.52 1.25 10.56
N LEU A 231 8.07 2.01 9.55
CA LEU A 231 6.63 2.28 9.36
C LEU A 231 5.82 1.00 9.17
N LEU A 232 6.29 0.06 8.35
CA LEU A 232 5.60 -1.21 8.18
C LEU A 232 5.59 -2.04 9.46
N TRP A 233 6.70 -2.02 10.23
CA TRP A 233 6.76 -2.68 11.53
C TRP A 233 5.76 -2.07 12.53
N LEU A 234 5.67 -0.72 12.56
CA LEU A 234 4.73 0.02 13.40
C LEU A 234 3.24 -0.21 13.02
N ASP A 235 2.95 -0.58 11.78
CA ASP A 235 1.59 -0.98 11.40
C ASP A 235 1.11 -2.25 12.14
N LEU A 236 2.05 -3.08 12.61
CA LEU A 236 1.76 -4.37 13.25
C LEU A 236 2.05 -4.35 14.75
N TYR A 237 3.02 -3.56 15.20
CA TYR A 237 3.50 -3.55 16.58
C TYR A 237 3.55 -2.12 17.11
N PRO A 238 3.07 -1.87 18.34
CA PRO A 238 3.15 -0.56 18.98
C PRO A 238 4.60 -0.08 19.13
N PHE A 239 4.82 1.23 19.03
CA PHE A 239 6.16 1.82 19.19
C PHE A 239 6.82 1.47 20.55
N GLN A 240 6.03 1.34 21.58
CA GLN A 240 6.49 1.00 22.94
C GLN A 240 7.12 -0.40 23.04
N ASP A 241 6.74 -1.32 22.14
CA ASP A 241 7.26 -2.68 22.11
C ASP A 241 8.77 -2.68 21.79
N LEU A 242 9.28 -1.68 21.07
CA LEU A 242 10.72 -1.53 20.82
C LEU A 242 11.55 -1.45 22.13
N GLY A 243 10.98 -0.90 23.19
CA GLY A 243 11.63 -0.84 24.50
C GLY A 243 11.50 -2.10 25.35
N GLN A 244 10.66 -3.06 24.94
CA GLN A 244 10.36 -4.28 25.70
C GLN A 244 10.98 -5.52 25.07
N LEU A 245 11.15 -5.55 23.73
CA LEU A 245 11.69 -6.67 23.00
C LEU A 245 13.21 -6.82 23.24
N SER A 246 13.67 -8.05 23.42
CA SER A 246 15.08 -8.37 23.36
C SER A 246 15.61 -8.21 21.93
N THR A 247 16.93 -8.06 21.79
CA THR A 247 17.58 -7.95 20.46
C THR A 247 17.27 -9.16 19.57
N ALA A 248 17.15 -10.35 20.13
CA ALA A 248 16.83 -11.55 19.37
C ALA A 248 15.38 -11.56 18.87
N GLU A 249 14.43 -11.12 19.70
CA GLU A 249 13.02 -11.01 19.32
C GLU A 249 12.80 -9.93 18.26
N LEU A 250 13.42 -8.75 18.44
CA LEU A 250 13.34 -7.68 17.44
C LEU A 250 13.93 -8.12 16.10
N LYS A 251 15.13 -8.73 16.09
CA LYS A 251 15.73 -9.26 14.85
C LYS A 251 14.85 -10.31 14.20
N LYS A 252 14.17 -11.17 14.97
CA LYS A 252 13.25 -12.17 14.45
C LYS A 252 12.03 -11.53 13.81
N SER A 253 11.38 -10.54 14.46
CA SER A 253 10.19 -9.86 13.93
C SER A 253 10.52 -9.06 12.65
N VAL A 254 11.65 -8.35 12.66
CA VAL A 254 12.13 -7.58 11.49
C VAL A 254 12.48 -8.52 10.33
N ALA A 255 13.16 -9.65 10.59
CA ALA A 255 13.51 -10.62 9.57
C ALA A 255 12.26 -11.30 8.95
N ALA A 256 11.23 -11.54 9.75
CA ALA A 256 9.97 -12.12 9.27
C ALA A 256 9.22 -11.20 8.30
N LEU A 257 9.42 -9.88 8.40
CA LEU A 257 8.79 -8.86 7.54
C LEU A 257 9.64 -8.46 6.33
N ARG A 258 10.85 -9.03 6.15
CA ARG A 258 11.79 -8.59 5.12
C ARG A 258 11.15 -8.48 3.72
N GLU A 259 10.47 -9.54 3.28
CA GLU A 259 9.87 -9.59 1.94
C GLU A 259 8.69 -8.62 1.82
N ASP A 260 7.91 -8.44 2.89
CA ASP A 260 6.80 -7.47 2.92
C ASP A 260 7.30 -6.02 2.90
N MET A 261 8.44 -5.72 3.56
CA MET A 261 9.08 -4.41 3.52
C MET A 261 9.50 -4.06 2.08
N VAL A 262 10.16 -5.00 1.39
CA VAL A 262 10.57 -4.81 -0.02
C VAL A 262 9.36 -4.68 -0.94
N ALA A 263 8.35 -5.52 -0.77
CA ALA A 263 7.12 -5.45 -1.58
C ALA A 263 6.37 -4.12 -1.36
N ASN A 264 6.26 -3.67 -0.11
CA ASN A 264 5.54 -2.44 0.24
C ASN A 264 6.24 -1.19 -0.32
N THR A 265 7.58 -1.16 -0.33
CA THR A 265 8.33 -0.04 -0.91
C THR A 265 8.20 0.00 -2.45
N LYS A 266 8.24 -1.15 -3.10
CA LYS A 266 8.03 -1.26 -4.56
C LYS A 266 6.57 -1.09 -4.98
N LYS A 267 5.62 -1.17 -4.04
CA LYS A 267 4.17 -1.00 -4.24
C LYS A 267 3.67 -1.69 -5.53
N GLN A 268 3.27 -0.89 -6.53
CA GLN A 268 2.68 -1.41 -7.79
C GLN A 268 3.56 -2.41 -8.54
N GLU A 269 4.88 -2.25 -8.50
CA GLU A 269 5.80 -3.19 -9.18
C GLU A 269 5.81 -4.57 -8.52
N ALA A 270 5.59 -4.63 -7.19
CA ALA A 270 5.55 -5.87 -6.43
C ALA A 270 4.19 -6.58 -6.51
N VAL A 271 3.11 -5.86 -6.81
CA VAL A 271 1.76 -6.43 -6.88
C VAL A 271 1.57 -7.18 -8.19
N LYS A 272 1.33 -8.49 -8.09
CA LYS A 272 0.95 -9.34 -9.22
C LYS A 272 -0.54 -9.62 -9.18
N VAL A 273 -1.28 -9.03 -10.10
CA VAL A 273 -2.73 -9.28 -10.23
C VAL A 273 -2.96 -10.53 -11.06
N GLN A 274 -3.50 -11.57 -10.44
CA GLN A 274 -3.85 -12.83 -11.10
C GLN A 274 -5.33 -12.82 -11.46
N THR A 275 -5.62 -12.78 -12.77
CA THR A 275 -6.99 -12.71 -13.31
C THR A 275 -7.57 -14.05 -13.74
N LYS A 276 -6.76 -15.11 -13.80
CA LYS A 276 -7.20 -16.45 -14.18
C LYS A 276 -6.92 -17.45 -13.06
N ALA A 277 -7.82 -18.40 -12.87
CA ALA A 277 -7.55 -19.56 -12.05
C ALA A 277 -6.45 -20.40 -12.73
N GLU A 278 -5.38 -20.74 -11.99
CA GLU A 278 -4.33 -21.61 -12.51
C GLU A 278 -4.92 -23.00 -12.81
N ASP A 279 -4.60 -23.53 -13.97
CA ASP A 279 -4.99 -24.91 -14.33
C ASP A 279 -4.11 -25.90 -13.55
N THR A 280 -4.60 -26.33 -12.39
CA THR A 280 -3.92 -27.30 -11.51
C THR A 280 -3.77 -28.67 -12.17
N SER A 281 -4.41 -28.93 -13.31
CA SER A 281 -4.29 -30.19 -14.06
C SER A 281 -2.92 -30.39 -14.72
N LYS A 282 -2.17 -29.30 -14.93
CA LYS A 282 -0.87 -29.26 -15.59
C LYS A 282 0.34 -29.43 -14.66
N ALA A 283 0.13 -29.54 -13.34
CA ALA A 283 1.23 -29.85 -12.43
C ALA A 283 1.84 -31.21 -12.84
N SER A 284 3.15 -31.22 -13.12
CA SER A 284 3.82 -32.45 -13.55
C SER A 284 3.68 -33.55 -12.52
N LEU A 285 3.59 -34.81 -12.95
CA LEU A 285 3.53 -35.95 -12.04
C LEU A 285 4.70 -35.96 -11.03
N LEU A 286 5.86 -35.43 -11.43
CA LEU A 286 7.03 -35.26 -10.58
C LEU A 286 6.78 -34.24 -9.44
N GLU A 287 6.12 -33.10 -9.71
CA GLU A 287 5.79 -32.09 -8.69
C GLU A 287 4.77 -32.62 -7.66
N ARG A 288 3.84 -33.50 -8.08
CA ARG A 288 2.89 -34.19 -7.19
C ARG A 288 3.58 -35.14 -6.21
N PHE A 289 4.69 -35.77 -6.61
CA PHE A 289 5.46 -36.69 -5.75
C PHE A 289 6.40 -35.96 -4.78
N ILE A 290 6.84 -34.75 -5.08
CA ILE A 290 7.80 -33.98 -4.26
C ILE A 290 7.08 -33.13 -3.19
N SER A 291 5.84 -32.70 -3.46
CA SER A 291 5.03 -31.94 -2.50
C SER A 291 4.18 -32.89 -1.68
N ALA A 292 4.40 -32.97 -0.37
CA ALA A 292 3.50 -33.66 0.56
C ALA A 292 2.15 -32.92 0.55
N SER A 293 1.24 -33.33 -0.36
CA SER A 293 -0.13 -32.81 -0.39
C SER A 293 -0.84 -33.27 0.88
N PRO A 294 -1.51 -32.37 1.61
CA PRO A 294 -2.27 -32.77 2.78
C PRO A 294 -3.47 -33.63 2.37
N ASP A 295 -3.77 -34.70 3.11
CA ASP A 295 -4.99 -35.49 2.90
C ASP A 295 -6.25 -34.77 3.40
N HIS A 296 -6.07 -33.91 4.40
CA HIS A 296 -7.12 -33.16 5.07
C HIS A 296 -6.65 -31.72 5.37
N LEU A 297 -7.58 -30.75 5.33
CA LEU A 297 -7.33 -29.36 5.66
C LEU A 297 -8.34 -28.81 6.69
N ASN A 298 -7.82 -28.15 7.72
CA ASN A 298 -8.60 -27.31 8.62
C ASN A 298 -8.64 -25.89 8.05
N VAL A 299 -9.83 -25.40 7.73
CA VAL A 299 -10.07 -24.11 7.09
C VAL A 299 -10.92 -23.24 8.01
N ALA A 300 -10.44 -22.05 8.31
CA ALA A 300 -11.15 -21.05 9.11
C ALA A 300 -11.62 -19.87 8.25
N PHE A 301 -12.74 -19.31 8.63
CA PHE A 301 -13.29 -18.07 8.09
C PHE A 301 -13.43 -17.05 9.22
N VAL A 302 -12.83 -15.88 9.06
CA VAL A 302 -12.91 -14.78 10.03
C VAL A 302 -13.71 -13.64 9.42
N HIS A 303 -14.78 -13.26 10.08
CA HIS A 303 -15.76 -12.28 9.61
C HIS A 303 -15.84 -11.08 10.53
N GLN A 304 -16.01 -9.90 9.93
CA GLN A 304 -16.17 -8.64 10.67
C GLN A 304 -17.51 -8.57 11.46
N MET A 305 -18.54 -9.25 10.98
CA MET A 305 -19.88 -9.28 11.54
C MET A 305 -20.43 -10.72 11.52
N ASN A 306 -21.65 -10.90 11.99
CA ASN A 306 -22.35 -12.18 11.85
C ASN A 306 -23.27 -12.22 10.59
N PRO A 307 -23.65 -13.41 10.09
CA PRO A 307 -24.43 -13.53 8.86
C PRO A 307 -25.87 -13.03 8.98
N GLY A 308 -26.39 -12.88 10.20
CA GLY A 308 -27.73 -12.31 10.44
C GLY A 308 -27.79 -10.80 10.24
N SER A 309 -26.66 -10.10 10.40
CA SER A 309 -26.56 -8.65 10.27
C SER A 309 -25.88 -8.19 8.97
N SER A 310 -25.23 -9.10 8.24
CA SER A 310 -24.45 -8.76 7.03
C SER A 310 -24.68 -9.74 5.90
N THR A 311 -25.26 -9.27 4.80
CA THR A 311 -25.39 -10.05 3.56
C THR A 311 -24.04 -10.38 2.93
N TRP A 312 -23.01 -9.55 3.16
CA TRP A 312 -21.66 -9.85 2.75
C TRP A 312 -21.12 -11.11 3.45
N VAL A 313 -21.27 -11.18 4.77
CA VAL A 313 -20.86 -12.35 5.55
C VAL A 313 -21.70 -13.57 5.18
N LEU A 314 -23.01 -13.40 4.93
CA LEU A 314 -23.87 -14.47 4.47
C LEU A 314 -23.36 -15.11 3.17
N GLY A 315 -22.94 -14.29 2.19
CA GLY A 315 -22.39 -14.81 0.93
C GLY A 315 -21.10 -15.59 1.11
N HIS A 316 -20.22 -15.16 2.02
CA HIS A 316 -19.02 -15.91 2.37
C HIS A 316 -19.34 -17.23 3.09
N GLU A 317 -20.34 -17.25 3.97
CA GLU A 317 -20.82 -18.47 4.62
C GLU A 317 -21.47 -19.46 3.62
N GLU A 318 -22.22 -18.97 2.63
CA GLU A 318 -22.67 -19.79 1.49
C GLU A 318 -21.50 -20.41 0.74
N GLY A 319 -20.41 -19.64 0.57
CA GLY A 319 -19.16 -20.12 -0.01
C GLY A 319 -18.49 -21.22 0.81
N LYS A 320 -18.52 -21.11 2.14
CA LYS A 320 -18.04 -22.16 3.05
C LYS A 320 -18.89 -23.45 2.91
N GLU A 321 -20.21 -23.33 2.85
CA GLU A 321 -21.10 -24.47 2.64
C GLU A 321 -20.88 -25.15 1.27
N HIS A 322 -20.48 -24.38 0.26
CA HIS A 322 -20.05 -24.95 -1.03
C HIS A 322 -18.82 -25.84 -0.86
N LEU A 323 -17.79 -25.41 -0.09
CA LEU A 323 -16.62 -26.24 0.18
C LEU A 323 -16.98 -27.56 0.84
N LYS A 324 -17.90 -27.55 1.82
CA LYS A 324 -18.39 -28.74 2.47
C LYS A 324 -19.00 -29.73 1.50
N LYS A 325 -19.79 -29.24 0.54
CA LYS A 325 -20.41 -30.06 -0.51
C LYS A 325 -19.37 -30.65 -1.47
N VAL A 326 -18.32 -29.88 -1.82
CA VAL A 326 -17.31 -30.30 -2.81
C VAL A 326 -16.28 -31.26 -2.22
N PHE A 327 -15.81 -30.99 -0.99
CA PHE A 327 -14.67 -31.72 -0.39
C PHE A 327 -15.08 -32.73 0.69
N GLY A 328 -16.29 -32.67 1.22
CA GLY A 328 -16.78 -33.59 2.25
C GLY A 328 -15.85 -33.63 3.47
N ASP A 329 -15.44 -34.84 3.87
CA ASP A 329 -14.60 -35.09 5.04
C ASP A 329 -13.13 -34.70 4.85
N ARG A 330 -12.72 -34.27 3.64
CA ARG A 330 -11.37 -33.77 3.38
C ARG A 330 -11.11 -32.38 3.96
N VAL A 331 -12.16 -31.67 4.41
CA VAL A 331 -12.04 -30.35 5.03
C VAL A 331 -12.83 -30.27 6.32
N THR A 332 -12.24 -29.67 7.34
CA THR A 332 -12.95 -29.22 8.54
C THR A 332 -13.08 -27.70 8.46
N LEU A 333 -14.32 -27.20 8.51
CA LEU A 333 -14.66 -25.79 8.29
C LEU A 333 -15.14 -25.16 9.60
N ARG A 334 -14.58 -24.02 9.98
CA ARG A 334 -14.99 -23.24 11.15
C ARG A 334 -15.14 -21.76 10.79
N SER A 335 -16.12 -21.08 11.39
CA SER A 335 -16.31 -19.63 11.25
C SER A 335 -16.16 -18.95 12.59
N TYR A 336 -15.55 -17.76 12.55
CA TYR A 336 -15.34 -16.85 13.67
C TYR A 336 -15.91 -15.50 13.28
N PHE A 337 -16.67 -14.88 14.19
CA PHE A 337 -17.46 -13.68 13.90
C PHE A 337 -17.02 -12.51 14.78
N ASP A 338 -17.57 -11.33 14.47
CA ASP A 338 -17.44 -10.10 15.26
C ASP A 338 -16.01 -9.56 15.37
N ALA A 339 -15.16 -9.84 14.37
CA ALA A 339 -13.86 -9.22 14.18
C ALA A 339 -14.02 -7.79 13.64
N ALA A 340 -14.69 -6.90 14.38
CA ALA A 340 -15.18 -5.61 13.92
C ALA A 340 -14.07 -4.58 13.62
N SER A 341 -12.90 -4.72 14.24
CA SER A 341 -11.71 -3.89 14.01
C SER A 341 -10.45 -4.76 13.97
N PRO A 342 -9.28 -4.23 13.52
CA PRO A 342 -8.02 -4.97 13.57
C PRO A 342 -7.69 -5.50 14.97
N GLU A 343 -7.90 -4.71 16.01
CA GLU A 343 -7.60 -5.06 17.41
C GLU A 343 -8.49 -6.21 17.92
N LEU A 344 -9.76 -6.23 17.50
CA LEU A 344 -10.69 -7.32 17.82
C LEU A 344 -10.43 -8.55 16.96
N ALA A 345 -9.90 -8.37 15.75
CA ALA A 345 -9.58 -9.48 14.83
C ALA A 345 -8.37 -10.28 15.28
N GLU A 346 -7.34 -9.63 15.86
CA GLU A 346 -6.11 -10.30 16.28
C GLU A 346 -6.40 -11.51 17.21
N PRO A 347 -7.06 -11.38 18.36
CA PRO A 347 -7.32 -12.53 19.23
C PRO A 347 -8.24 -13.58 18.58
N ILE A 348 -9.12 -13.18 17.67
CA ILE A 348 -10.00 -14.10 16.94
C ILE A 348 -9.21 -14.93 15.93
N ILE A 349 -8.26 -14.30 15.22
CA ILE A 349 -7.37 -15.00 14.27
C ILE A 349 -6.45 -15.95 15.04
N GLU A 350 -5.89 -15.52 16.18
CA GLU A 350 -5.07 -16.36 17.07
C GLU A 350 -5.86 -17.59 17.55
N GLN A 351 -7.14 -17.42 17.93
CA GLN A 351 -8.00 -18.52 18.29
C GLN A 351 -8.20 -19.50 17.14
N ALA A 352 -8.40 -19.01 15.91
CA ALA A 352 -8.54 -19.87 14.74
C ALA A 352 -7.25 -20.69 14.50
N VAL A 353 -6.09 -20.08 14.67
CA VAL A 353 -4.78 -20.75 14.55
C VAL A 353 -4.60 -21.79 15.67
N ALA A 354 -4.92 -21.44 16.92
CA ALA A 354 -4.86 -22.33 18.07
C ALA A 354 -5.80 -23.54 17.92
N ASP A 355 -6.94 -23.36 17.27
CA ASP A 355 -7.89 -24.44 16.93
C ASP A 355 -7.40 -25.31 15.75
N GLY A 356 -6.19 -25.06 15.25
CA GLY A 356 -5.50 -25.88 14.24
C GLY A 356 -5.79 -25.50 12.79
N ALA A 357 -6.24 -24.28 12.51
CA ALA A 357 -6.43 -23.83 11.14
C ALA A 357 -5.13 -23.84 10.34
N GLN A 358 -5.17 -24.38 9.13
CA GLN A 358 -4.06 -24.43 8.16
C GLN A 358 -4.26 -23.43 7.02
N VAL A 359 -5.51 -23.01 6.81
CA VAL A 359 -5.92 -21.99 5.86
C VAL A 359 -6.92 -21.08 6.56
N VAL A 360 -6.70 -19.77 6.50
CA VAL A 360 -7.59 -18.77 7.10
C VAL A 360 -8.02 -17.76 6.03
N PHE A 361 -9.32 -17.69 5.77
CA PHE A 361 -9.93 -16.67 4.93
C PHE A 361 -10.47 -15.55 5.82
N ILE A 362 -9.90 -14.35 5.67
CA ILE A 362 -10.39 -13.14 6.33
C ILE A 362 -11.22 -12.37 5.30
N THR A 363 -12.50 -12.15 5.58
CA THR A 363 -13.50 -11.77 4.59
C THR A 363 -13.77 -10.27 4.51
N ALA A 364 -12.96 -9.45 5.17
CA ALA A 364 -13.12 -7.99 5.20
C ALA A 364 -11.81 -7.25 4.93
N PRO A 365 -11.81 -6.26 4.01
CA PRO A 365 -10.61 -5.48 3.67
C PRO A 365 -9.95 -4.76 4.86
N PRO A 366 -10.69 -4.15 5.81
CA PRO A 366 -10.09 -3.44 6.95
C PRO A 366 -9.24 -4.31 7.88
N LEU A 367 -9.31 -5.63 7.74
CA LEU A 367 -8.56 -6.58 8.57
C LEU A 367 -7.22 -7.00 7.95
N SER A 368 -6.77 -6.35 6.87
CA SER A 368 -5.55 -6.71 6.13
C SER A 368 -4.29 -6.66 7.02
N ARG A 369 -4.18 -5.66 7.90
CA ARG A 369 -3.04 -5.53 8.83
C ARG A 369 -3.01 -6.63 9.89
N ALA A 370 -4.14 -6.94 10.51
CA ALA A 370 -4.25 -8.07 11.44
C ALA A 370 -3.93 -9.41 10.74
N THR A 371 -4.35 -9.54 9.47
CA THR A 371 -4.01 -10.70 8.62
C THR A 371 -2.51 -10.80 8.39
N LEU A 372 -1.84 -9.69 8.07
CA LEU A 372 -0.40 -9.64 7.85
C LEU A 372 0.36 -10.03 9.11
N LYS A 373 -0.01 -9.45 10.27
CA LYS A 373 0.60 -9.78 11.56
C LYS A 373 0.54 -11.28 11.83
N ALA A 374 -0.65 -11.88 11.72
CA ALA A 374 -0.83 -13.31 11.91
C ALA A 374 -0.01 -14.15 10.92
N ALA A 375 0.11 -13.71 9.66
CA ALA A 375 0.90 -14.42 8.64
C ALA A 375 2.40 -14.42 8.95
N VAL A 376 2.91 -13.33 9.52
CA VAL A 376 4.30 -13.17 9.94
C VAL A 376 4.59 -14.02 11.19
N GLU A 377 3.66 -14.06 12.14
CA GLU A 377 3.80 -14.83 13.39
C GLU A 377 3.57 -16.34 13.17
N HIS A 378 2.73 -16.72 12.20
CA HIS A 378 2.39 -18.11 11.87
C HIS A 378 2.73 -18.50 10.41
N PRO A 379 4.01 -18.55 10.01
CA PRO A 379 4.40 -18.72 8.61
C PRO A 379 4.03 -20.10 7.99
N LYS A 380 3.54 -21.04 8.79
CA LYS A 380 3.04 -22.34 8.32
C LYS A 380 1.55 -22.31 7.97
N VAL A 381 0.81 -21.30 8.42
CA VAL A 381 -0.61 -21.11 8.12
C VAL A 381 -0.74 -20.23 6.87
N ARG A 382 -1.73 -20.52 6.03
CA ARG A 382 -2.00 -19.80 4.79
C ARG A 382 -3.09 -18.79 5.03
N PHE A 383 -2.76 -17.51 4.91
CA PHE A 383 -3.70 -16.43 5.12
C PHE A 383 -4.11 -15.78 3.80
N LEU A 384 -5.42 -15.58 3.65
CA LEU A 384 -5.99 -14.83 2.52
C LEU A 384 -6.93 -13.75 3.07
N ASN A 385 -6.76 -12.52 2.57
CA ASN A 385 -7.63 -11.39 2.91
C ASN A 385 -8.48 -10.99 1.72
N CYS A 386 -9.80 -10.78 1.95
CA CYS A 386 -10.71 -10.29 0.93
C CYS A 386 -10.49 -8.79 0.71
N SER A 387 -9.50 -8.47 -0.09
CA SER A 387 -9.10 -7.13 -0.50
C SER A 387 -8.40 -7.18 -1.84
N VAL A 388 -7.99 -6.05 -2.36
CA VAL A 388 -7.26 -5.91 -3.63
C VAL A 388 -6.22 -4.81 -3.51
N ASP A 389 -5.20 -4.87 -4.35
CA ASP A 389 -4.12 -3.87 -4.41
C ASP A 389 -3.35 -3.71 -3.09
N GLN A 390 -3.00 -4.84 -2.49
CA GLN A 390 -2.15 -4.90 -1.30
C GLN A 390 -0.76 -5.40 -1.65
N ALA A 391 0.27 -4.66 -1.26
CA ALA A 391 1.67 -4.99 -1.53
C ALA A 391 2.30 -5.81 -0.38
N TYR A 392 1.62 -6.90 0.03
CA TYR A 392 2.11 -7.82 1.06
C TYR A 392 2.41 -9.19 0.46
N SER A 393 3.61 -9.68 0.61
CA SER A 393 4.05 -10.98 0.10
C SER A 393 3.67 -12.15 1.05
N SER A 394 3.49 -11.87 2.33
CA SER A 394 3.16 -12.88 3.35
C SER A 394 1.71 -13.34 3.34
N ILE A 395 0.82 -12.57 2.74
CA ILE A 395 -0.59 -12.91 2.55
C ILE A 395 -0.94 -12.94 1.07
N ARG A 396 -2.03 -13.63 0.73
CA ARG A 396 -2.65 -13.47 -0.60
C ARG A 396 -3.94 -12.70 -0.44
N THR A 397 -4.23 -11.82 -1.38
CA THR A 397 -5.51 -11.11 -1.39
C THR A 397 -6.41 -11.64 -2.49
N TYR A 398 -7.72 -11.45 -2.33
CA TYR A 398 -8.69 -11.89 -3.32
C TYR A 398 -9.87 -10.95 -3.41
N TYR A 399 -10.31 -10.72 -4.65
CA TYR A 399 -11.53 -9.97 -4.96
C TYR A 399 -12.10 -10.44 -6.30
N GLY A 400 -13.25 -9.92 -6.73
CA GLY A 400 -13.87 -10.32 -8.00
C GLY A 400 -14.00 -9.19 -9.00
N ARG A 401 -13.88 -9.52 -10.31
CA ARG A 401 -14.03 -8.59 -11.43
C ARG A 401 -15.51 -8.33 -11.73
N ILE A 402 -16.20 -7.68 -10.79
CA ILE A 402 -17.66 -7.44 -10.89
C ILE A 402 -18.04 -6.57 -12.10
N TYR A 403 -17.09 -5.82 -12.68
CA TYR A 403 -17.31 -4.98 -13.85
C TYR A 403 -17.82 -5.77 -15.05
N GLU A 404 -17.46 -7.06 -15.19
CA GLU A 404 -17.96 -7.93 -16.27
C GLU A 404 -19.47 -8.13 -16.18
N ALA A 405 -19.96 -8.40 -14.99
CA ALA A 405 -21.42 -8.51 -14.74
C ALA A 405 -22.12 -7.16 -14.86
N LYS A 406 -21.45 -6.06 -14.49
CA LYS A 406 -21.98 -4.71 -14.68
C LYS A 406 -22.16 -4.34 -16.15
N PHE A 407 -21.26 -4.79 -17.02
CA PHE A 407 -21.41 -4.59 -18.45
C PHE A 407 -22.70 -5.23 -18.98
N ILE A 408 -23.01 -6.47 -18.58
CA ILE A 408 -24.26 -7.17 -18.98
C ILE A 408 -25.47 -6.41 -18.46
N THR A 409 -25.49 -6.07 -17.16
CA THR A 409 -26.64 -5.36 -16.58
C THR A 409 -26.78 -3.95 -17.13
N GLY A 410 -25.69 -3.32 -17.57
CA GLY A 410 -25.70 -2.07 -18.33
C GLY A 410 -26.38 -2.24 -19.69
N ALA A 411 -26.05 -3.29 -20.45
CA ALA A 411 -26.68 -3.59 -21.72
C ALA A 411 -28.20 -3.88 -21.57
N ILE A 412 -28.59 -4.60 -20.52
CA ILE A 412 -30.00 -4.78 -20.17
C ILE A 412 -30.65 -3.41 -19.85
N ALA A 413 -30.01 -2.58 -19.04
CA ALA A 413 -30.55 -1.28 -18.68
C ALA A 413 -30.75 -0.37 -19.90
N GLY A 414 -29.78 -0.34 -20.82
CA GLY A 414 -29.86 0.41 -22.07
C GLY A 414 -31.05 -0.03 -22.94
N ALA A 415 -31.27 -1.36 -23.07
CA ALA A 415 -32.38 -1.93 -23.81
C ALA A 415 -33.76 -1.64 -23.18
N MET A 416 -33.81 -1.50 -21.86
CA MET A 416 -35.04 -1.30 -21.09
C MET A 416 -35.39 0.18 -20.82
N ALA A 417 -34.44 1.09 -21.00
CA ALA A 417 -34.60 2.51 -20.71
C ALA A 417 -35.43 3.21 -21.82
N GLN A 418 -36.56 3.80 -21.45
CA GLN A 418 -37.45 4.49 -22.40
C GLN A 418 -37.01 5.93 -22.74
N ASN A 419 -36.34 6.61 -21.82
CA ASN A 419 -35.99 8.02 -21.90
C ASN A 419 -34.46 8.30 -22.02
N ASN A 420 -33.65 7.31 -22.38
CA ASN A 420 -32.18 7.35 -22.48
C ASN A 420 -31.44 7.67 -21.15
N ARG A 421 -32.15 7.90 -20.05
CA ARG A 421 -31.55 8.20 -18.74
C ARG A 421 -31.63 6.97 -17.83
N ILE A 422 -30.51 6.57 -17.27
CA ILE A 422 -30.35 5.37 -16.45
C ILE A 422 -29.64 5.77 -15.17
N GLY A 423 -30.18 5.40 -14.02
CA GLY A 423 -29.55 5.65 -12.72
C GLY A 423 -28.51 4.60 -12.39
N TYR A 424 -27.41 5.03 -11.75
CA TYR A 424 -26.41 4.16 -11.17
C TYR A 424 -26.08 4.61 -9.75
N ILE A 425 -26.25 3.73 -8.78
CA ILE A 425 -25.90 3.98 -7.39
C ILE A 425 -24.63 3.21 -7.06
N ALA A 426 -23.52 3.95 -6.94
CA ALA A 426 -22.23 3.39 -6.52
C ALA A 426 -22.10 3.42 -4.99
N SER A 427 -21.28 2.49 -4.43
CA SER A 427 -21.04 2.42 -3.00
C SER A 427 -19.88 3.33 -2.55
N TYR A 428 -18.66 2.98 -2.88
CA TYR A 428 -17.43 3.67 -2.47
C TYR A 428 -16.51 3.91 -3.67
N PRO A 429 -15.74 5.02 -3.71
CA PRO A 429 -14.74 5.27 -4.74
C PRO A 429 -13.45 4.47 -4.46
N ILE A 430 -13.55 3.14 -4.51
CA ILE A 430 -12.44 2.21 -4.24
C ILE A 430 -11.97 1.54 -5.54
N PHE A 431 -10.81 0.88 -5.48
CA PHE A 431 -10.21 0.17 -6.60
C PHE A 431 -11.22 -0.73 -7.32
N GLY A 432 -11.27 -0.63 -8.66
CA GLY A 432 -12.15 -1.38 -9.55
C GLY A 432 -13.61 -0.88 -9.61
N VAL A 433 -14.05 0.04 -8.74
CA VAL A 433 -15.42 0.58 -8.80
C VAL A 433 -15.63 1.54 -9.99
N PRO A 434 -14.72 2.49 -10.31
CA PRO A 434 -14.86 3.27 -11.54
C PRO A 434 -14.87 2.41 -12.81
N ALA A 435 -14.09 1.33 -12.87
CA ALA A 435 -14.17 0.38 -13.97
C ALA A 435 -15.56 -0.28 -14.05
N SER A 436 -16.18 -0.60 -12.91
CA SER A 436 -17.54 -1.16 -12.86
C SER A 436 -18.59 -0.18 -13.36
N ILE A 437 -18.49 1.10 -12.99
CA ILE A 437 -19.36 2.18 -13.46
C ILE A 437 -19.21 2.36 -14.99
N ASN A 438 -17.96 2.44 -15.46
CA ASN A 438 -17.65 2.59 -16.87
C ASN A 438 -18.12 1.37 -17.71
N ALA A 439 -17.90 0.15 -17.22
CA ALA A 439 -18.39 -1.07 -17.88
C ALA A 439 -19.91 -1.08 -18.02
N PHE A 440 -20.64 -0.67 -16.98
CA PHE A 440 -22.09 -0.50 -17.04
C PHE A 440 -22.50 0.54 -18.09
N ALA A 441 -21.83 1.70 -18.10
CA ALA A 441 -22.11 2.76 -19.06
C ALA A 441 -21.84 2.33 -20.52
N LEU A 442 -20.74 1.60 -20.75
CA LEU A 442 -20.40 1.04 -22.05
C LEU A 442 -21.40 -0.06 -22.49
N GLY A 443 -21.85 -0.88 -21.55
CA GLY A 443 -22.92 -1.87 -21.80
C GLY A 443 -24.23 -1.20 -22.17
N ALA A 444 -24.65 -0.16 -21.46
CA ALA A 444 -25.85 0.60 -21.76
C ALA A 444 -25.77 1.28 -23.14
N GLN A 445 -24.63 1.85 -23.47
CA GLN A 445 -24.38 2.47 -24.78
C GLN A 445 -24.41 1.46 -25.93
N MET A 446 -24.10 0.19 -25.69
CA MET A 446 -24.11 -0.86 -26.70
C MET A 446 -25.54 -1.13 -27.23
N THR A 447 -26.57 -1.06 -26.37
CA THR A 447 -27.98 -1.29 -26.71
C THR A 447 -28.77 0.01 -26.92
N ASN A 448 -28.32 1.10 -26.30
CA ASN A 448 -28.88 2.43 -26.47
C ASN A 448 -27.74 3.46 -26.65
N PRO A 449 -27.35 3.80 -27.88
CA PRO A 449 -26.24 4.73 -28.15
C PRO A 449 -26.39 6.12 -27.54
N ARG A 450 -27.60 6.50 -27.11
CA ARG A 450 -27.90 7.79 -26.46
C ARG A 450 -27.99 7.68 -24.95
N ALA A 451 -27.73 6.50 -24.36
CA ALA A 451 -27.83 6.29 -22.93
C ALA A 451 -26.91 7.23 -22.16
N GLN A 452 -27.47 7.94 -21.19
CA GLN A 452 -26.79 8.75 -20.19
C GLN A 452 -26.96 8.10 -18.82
N ILE A 453 -25.84 7.94 -18.10
CA ILE A 453 -25.82 7.28 -16.78
C ILE A 453 -25.75 8.35 -15.70
N GLU A 454 -26.84 8.52 -14.96
CA GLU A 454 -26.93 9.41 -13.80
C GLU A 454 -26.30 8.75 -12.58
N LEU A 455 -25.07 9.10 -12.28
CA LEU A 455 -24.29 8.54 -11.17
C LEU A 455 -24.64 9.22 -9.85
N ARG A 456 -24.94 8.43 -8.84
CA ARG A 456 -25.06 8.85 -7.43
C ARG A 456 -24.26 7.91 -6.55
N TRP A 457 -23.83 8.41 -5.39
CA TRP A 457 -23.02 7.65 -4.44
C TRP A 457 -23.75 7.48 -3.12
N SER A 458 -23.77 6.26 -2.59
CA SER A 458 -24.38 5.97 -1.28
C SER A 458 -23.48 6.35 -0.10
N CYS A 459 -22.18 6.58 -0.34
CA CYS A 459 -21.21 6.99 0.67
C CYS A 459 -21.17 8.50 0.91
N VAL A 460 -21.98 9.30 0.22
CA VAL A 460 -22.11 10.74 0.43
C VAL A 460 -23.50 11.09 0.99
N LYS A 461 -23.65 12.32 1.46
CA LYS A 461 -24.95 12.80 1.99
C LYS A 461 -26.02 12.82 0.87
N GLY A 462 -27.19 12.25 1.13
CA GLY A 462 -28.33 12.25 0.20
C GLY A 462 -29.16 10.98 0.29
N THR A 463 -30.16 10.87 -0.57
CA THR A 463 -31.05 9.72 -0.74
C THR A 463 -31.01 9.23 -2.20
N PRO A 464 -29.90 8.61 -2.64
CA PRO A 464 -29.60 8.39 -4.07
C PRO A 464 -30.73 7.78 -4.87
N GLN A 465 -31.43 6.75 -4.31
CA GLN A 465 -32.54 6.09 -4.99
C GLN A 465 -33.76 7.02 -5.13
N ALA A 466 -34.13 7.71 -4.06
CA ALA A 466 -35.26 8.63 -4.08
C ALA A 466 -34.99 9.82 -5.00
N ASP A 467 -33.77 10.34 -5.00
CA ASP A 467 -33.35 11.45 -5.84
C ASP A 467 -33.42 11.09 -7.34
N LEU A 468 -32.91 9.90 -7.73
CA LEU A 468 -33.02 9.39 -9.11
C LEU A 468 -34.49 9.22 -9.57
N LEU A 469 -35.33 8.67 -8.69
CA LEU A 469 -36.77 8.49 -9.00
C LEU A 469 -37.50 9.83 -9.11
N ALA A 470 -37.19 10.81 -8.28
CA ALA A 470 -37.72 12.17 -8.36
C ALA A 470 -37.30 12.86 -9.68
N ASP A 471 -36.09 12.59 -10.18
CA ASP A 471 -35.60 13.05 -11.48
C ASP A 471 -36.28 12.33 -12.69
N GLY A 472 -37.24 11.44 -12.46
CA GLY A 472 -37.99 10.70 -13.48
C GLY A 472 -37.19 9.52 -14.07
N ILE A 473 -36.14 9.08 -13.44
CA ILE A 473 -35.33 7.95 -13.87
C ILE A 473 -36.01 6.65 -13.41
N ARG A 474 -36.30 5.77 -14.35
CA ARG A 474 -37.09 4.54 -14.11
C ARG A 474 -36.23 3.28 -14.07
N VAL A 475 -35.12 3.24 -14.79
CA VAL A 475 -34.19 2.11 -14.78
C VAL A 475 -32.99 2.51 -13.90
N VAL A 476 -32.72 1.74 -12.84
CA VAL A 476 -31.69 2.04 -11.85
C VAL A 476 -30.87 0.79 -11.55
N SER A 477 -29.55 0.92 -11.60
CA SER A 477 -28.60 -0.05 -11.05
C SER A 477 -28.29 0.31 -9.60
N ASN A 478 -28.56 -0.61 -8.68
CA ASN A 478 -28.29 -0.50 -7.26
C ASN A 478 -27.07 -1.38 -6.88
N ARG A 479 -26.91 -1.70 -5.61
CA ARG A 479 -25.83 -2.53 -5.08
C ARG A 479 -25.79 -3.92 -5.73
N ASP A 480 -24.61 -4.52 -5.75
CA ASP A 480 -24.43 -5.91 -6.18
C ASP A 480 -24.81 -6.87 -5.06
N ALA A 481 -25.32 -8.06 -5.41
CA ALA A 481 -25.73 -9.03 -4.40
C ALA A 481 -24.54 -9.87 -3.93
N PRO A 482 -24.10 -9.73 -2.68
CA PRO A 482 -23.00 -10.51 -2.14
C PRO A 482 -23.40 -11.97 -1.83
N THR A 483 -24.70 -12.29 -1.89
CA THR A 483 -25.29 -13.60 -1.60
C THR A 483 -26.20 -14.06 -2.74
N GLN A 484 -26.33 -15.38 -2.92
CA GLN A 484 -27.24 -16.00 -3.88
C GLN A 484 -28.61 -16.31 -3.29
N ALA A 485 -28.85 -16.02 -2.01
CA ALA A 485 -30.10 -16.29 -1.33
C ALA A 485 -31.25 -15.53 -2.00
N LYS A 486 -32.27 -16.29 -2.50
CA LYS A 486 -33.40 -15.78 -3.30
C LYS A 486 -34.11 -14.61 -2.63
N MET A 487 -34.31 -14.64 -1.31
CA MET A 487 -34.97 -13.59 -0.55
C MET A 487 -34.33 -12.19 -0.72
N TYR A 488 -33.02 -12.11 -0.93
CA TYR A 488 -32.35 -10.84 -1.14
C TYR A 488 -32.35 -10.38 -2.59
N LEU A 489 -32.52 -11.31 -3.55
CA LEU A 489 -32.51 -11.00 -4.98
C LEU A 489 -33.89 -10.51 -5.47
N ASP A 490 -34.96 -10.88 -4.78
CA ASP A 490 -36.32 -10.54 -5.17
C ASP A 490 -36.75 -9.14 -4.70
N PHE A 491 -36.05 -8.47 -3.82
CA PHE A 491 -36.44 -7.18 -3.22
C PHE A 491 -35.96 -5.92 -3.97
N CYS A 492 -35.32 -6.02 -5.13
CA CYS A 492 -34.80 -4.89 -5.91
C CYS A 492 -33.87 -3.94 -5.10
N ASN A 493 -33.38 -4.38 -3.94
CA ASN A 493 -32.33 -3.68 -3.19
C ASN A 493 -30.95 -3.91 -3.80
N TYR A 494 -30.86 -4.90 -4.69
CA TYR A 494 -29.65 -5.30 -5.41
C TYR A 494 -29.92 -5.38 -6.91
N GLY A 495 -28.87 -5.19 -7.70
CA GLY A 495 -28.93 -5.31 -9.15
C GLY A 495 -29.63 -4.14 -9.85
N THR A 496 -30.01 -4.40 -11.08
CA THR A 496 -30.69 -3.45 -11.95
C THR A 496 -32.19 -3.76 -11.99
N TYR A 497 -32.99 -2.75 -11.82
CA TYR A 497 -34.45 -2.84 -11.83
C TYR A 497 -35.12 -1.73 -12.65
N LEU A 498 -36.35 -1.97 -13.07
CA LEU A 498 -37.24 -1.00 -13.71
C LEU A 498 -38.35 -0.65 -12.74
N MET A 499 -38.63 0.62 -12.54
CA MET A 499 -39.85 1.09 -11.89
C MET A 499 -40.94 1.32 -12.95
N ASN A 500 -42.04 0.58 -12.87
CA ASN A 500 -43.20 0.73 -13.77
C ASN A 500 -44.03 1.98 -13.41
N ASP A 501 -45.06 2.29 -14.22
CA ASP A 501 -45.92 3.44 -14.01
C ASP A 501 -46.80 3.36 -12.74
N ARG A 502 -46.89 2.18 -12.12
CA ARG A 502 -47.60 1.96 -10.85
C ARG A 502 -46.68 2.12 -9.64
N GLY A 503 -45.37 2.35 -9.87
CA GLY A 503 -44.36 2.43 -8.81
C GLY A 503 -43.82 1.08 -8.36
N ASP A 504 -44.17 -0.04 -9.01
CA ASP A 504 -43.61 -1.34 -8.67
C ASP A 504 -42.24 -1.50 -9.23
N LEU A 505 -41.34 -2.09 -8.44
CA LEU A 505 -39.95 -2.40 -8.86
C LEU A 505 -39.92 -3.79 -9.52
N ILE A 506 -39.45 -3.85 -10.74
CA ILE A 506 -39.26 -5.05 -11.54
C ILE A 506 -37.78 -5.37 -11.66
N PRO A 507 -37.28 -6.47 -11.07
CA PRO A 507 -35.87 -6.85 -11.21
C PRO A 507 -35.58 -7.20 -12.67
N LEU A 508 -34.45 -6.75 -13.18
CA LEU A 508 -33.97 -7.02 -14.55
C LEU A 508 -32.78 -7.97 -14.57
N GLY A 509 -31.76 -7.67 -13.79
CA GLY A 509 -30.56 -8.48 -13.68
C GLY A 509 -29.71 -8.08 -12.49
N THR A 510 -29.07 -9.06 -11.83
CA THR A 510 -28.34 -8.83 -10.61
C THR A 510 -26.95 -9.45 -10.71
N PRO A 511 -25.87 -8.64 -10.66
CA PRO A 511 -24.52 -9.16 -10.46
C PRO A 511 -24.42 -9.88 -9.12
N ILE A 512 -23.78 -11.04 -9.10
CA ILE A 512 -23.67 -11.89 -7.90
C ILE A 512 -22.22 -12.32 -7.68
N TRP A 513 -21.85 -12.43 -6.40
CA TRP A 513 -20.59 -12.98 -5.94
C TRP A 513 -20.76 -14.47 -5.62
N VAL A 514 -19.90 -15.31 -6.16
CA VAL A 514 -19.94 -16.77 -5.98
C VAL A 514 -18.67 -17.20 -5.26
N TRP A 515 -18.50 -16.77 -4.00
CA TRP A 515 -17.31 -16.99 -3.19
C TRP A 515 -16.92 -18.47 -3.09
N GLY A 516 -17.87 -19.38 -3.13
CA GLY A 516 -17.60 -20.80 -3.12
C GLY A 516 -16.69 -21.28 -4.25
N LYS A 517 -16.77 -20.65 -5.44
CA LYS A 517 -15.87 -20.96 -6.58
C LYS A 517 -14.44 -20.49 -6.32
N PHE A 518 -14.27 -19.34 -5.70
CA PHE A 518 -12.96 -18.87 -5.30
C PHE A 518 -12.34 -19.80 -4.24
N TYR A 519 -13.09 -20.13 -3.21
CA TYR A 519 -12.61 -21.03 -2.14
C TYR A 519 -12.29 -22.42 -2.67
N GLU A 520 -13.14 -22.96 -3.55
CA GLU A 520 -12.90 -24.24 -4.22
C GLU A 520 -11.59 -24.21 -5.00
N PHE A 521 -11.34 -23.14 -5.77
CA PHE A 521 -10.09 -22.95 -6.51
C PHE A 521 -8.87 -22.97 -5.58
N VAL A 522 -8.89 -22.20 -4.49
CA VAL A 522 -7.78 -22.14 -3.53
C VAL A 522 -7.51 -23.51 -2.87
N ILE A 523 -8.56 -24.17 -2.38
CA ILE A 523 -8.42 -25.46 -1.69
C ILE A 523 -7.93 -26.55 -2.67
N ARG A 524 -8.42 -26.58 -3.92
CA ARG A 524 -7.90 -27.47 -4.96
C ARG A 524 -6.42 -27.22 -5.26
N SER A 525 -6.02 -25.94 -5.36
CA SER A 525 -4.61 -25.55 -5.56
C SER A 525 -3.72 -26.05 -4.42
N ILE A 526 -4.17 -25.93 -3.17
CA ILE A 526 -3.43 -26.43 -2.00
C ILE A 526 -3.32 -27.96 -2.03
N PHE A 527 -4.40 -28.67 -2.31
CA PHE A 527 -4.36 -30.15 -2.45
C PHE A 527 -3.50 -30.61 -3.62
N ALA A 528 -3.33 -29.79 -4.66
CA ALA A 528 -2.44 -30.06 -5.78
C ALA A 528 -0.97 -29.66 -5.53
N GLY A 529 -0.64 -29.12 -4.34
CA GLY A 529 0.72 -28.65 -4.01
C GLY A 529 1.06 -27.29 -4.60
N GLY A 530 0.07 -26.56 -5.15
CA GLY A 530 0.26 -25.27 -5.83
C GLY A 530 0.50 -24.07 -4.91
N TRP A 531 0.33 -24.23 -3.59
CA TRP A 531 0.66 -23.17 -2.66
C TRP A 531 2.15 -23.21 -2.29
N LYS A 532 2.98 -22.64 -3.15
CA LYS A 532 4.40 -22.44 -2.84
C LYS A 532 4.60 -21.00 -2.40
N ARG A 533 5.33 -20.79 -1.31
CA ARG A 533 6.03 -19.55 -1.01
C ARG A 533 7.42 -19.71 -1.61
N ASP A 534 7.70 -19.04 -2.69
CA ASP A 534 9.06 -18.99 -3.20
C ASP A 534 9.86 -18.09 -2.25
N LYS A 535 10.84 -18.71 -1.55
CA LYS A 535 11.71 -17.97 -0.65
C LYS A 535 12.52 -16.95 -1.46
N GLY A 536 12.39 -15.68 -1.11
CA GLY A 536 13.13 -14.59 -1.73
C GLY A 536 12.37 -13.83 -2.82
N GLU A 537 11.12 -14.16 -3.12
CA GLU A 537 10.27 -13.35 -3.98
C GLU A 537 9.43 -12.38 -3.15
N SER A 538 9.72 -11.09 -3.24
CA SER A 538 8.93 -10.00 -2.65
C SER A 538 7.71 -9.67 -3.51
N THR A 539 7.03 -10.70 -4.04
CA THR A 539 5.86 -10.54 -4.91
C THR A 539 4.59 -10.71 -4.10
N ALA A 540 3.71 -9.71 -4.17
CA ALA A 540 2.39 -9.71 -3.56
C ALA A 540 1.35 -10.26 -4.53
N LEU A 541 0.80 -11.45 -4.28
CA LEU A 541 -0.17 -12.11 -5.15
C LEU A 541 -1.59 -11.69 -4.78
N ASN A 542 -2.25 -10.99 -5.73
CA ASN A 542 -3.62 -10.51 -5.62
C ASN A 542 -4.49 -11.23 -6.64
N TYR A 543 -5.46 -12.06 -6.19
CA TYR A 543 -6.42 -12.71 -7.07
C TYR A 543 -7.57 -11.75 -7.41
N TRP A 544 -7.79 -11.52 -8.69
CA TRP A 544 -8.90 -10.72 -9.19
C TRP A 544 -9.64 -11.49 -10.28
N LEU A 545 -10.42 -12.50 -9.83
CA LEU A 545 -11.08 -13.47 -10.69
C LEU A 545 -12.45 -12.97 -11.15
N GLY A 546 -12.89 -13.41 -12.31
CA GLY A 546 -14.10 -12.95 -12.98
C GLY A 546 -15.10 -14.05 -13.33
N MET A 547 -15.89 -13.78 -14.38
CA MET A 547 -16.91 -14.70 -14.89
C MET A 547 -16.31 -15.96 -15.52
N ASP A 548 -15.14 -15.87 -16.12
CA ASP A 548 -14.37 -16.98 -16.68
C ASP A 548 -14.00 -18.06 -15.65
N SER A 549 -13.90 -17.68 -14.39
CA SER A 549 -13.63 -18.58 -13.24
C SER A 549 -14.91 -18.97 -12.47
N GLY A 550 -16.03 -18.37 -12.81
CA GLY A 550 -17.30 -18.53 -12.10
C GLY A 550 -17.38 -17.86 -10.74
N VAL A 551 -16.37 -17.02 -10.37
CA VAL A 551 -16.39 -16.25 -9.11
C VAL A 551 -17.38 -15.09 -9.17
N ILE A 552 -17.60 -14.56 -10.36
CA ILE A 552 -18.64 -13.56 -10.64
C ILE A 552 -19.69 -14.19 -11.55
N GLY A 553 -20.94 -13.85 -11.30
CA GLY A 553 -22.07 -14.26 -12.13
C GLY A 553 -23.10 -13.15 -12.30
N VAL A 554 -24.07 -13.39 -13.16
CA VAL A 554 -25.26 -12.54 -13.32
C VAL A 554 -26.48 -13.43 -13.23
N ARG A 555 -27.42 -13.07 -12.36
CA ARG A 555 -28.74 -13.64 -12.33
C ARG A 555 -29.67 -12.79 -13.19
N LEU A 556 -30.16 -13.34 -14.28
CA LEU A 556 -31.14 -12.71 -15.15
C LEU A 556 -32.57 -12.91 -14.59
N SER A 557 -33.40 -11.89 -14.72
CA SER A 557 -34.80 -11.96 -14.30
C SER A 557 -35.66 -12.70 -15.32
N GLU A 558 -36.56 -13.54 -14.84
CA GLU A 558 -37.60 -14.18 -15.68
C GLU A 558 -38.61 -13.17 -16.28
N LYS A 559 -38.59 -11.92 -15.77
CA LYS A 559 -39.45 -10.84 -16.26
C LYS A 559 -38.82 -10.04 -17.42
N LEU A 560 -37.62 -10.39 -17.85
CA LEU A 560 -37.03 -9.79 -19.04
C LEU A 560 -37.78 -10.19 -20.30
N PRO A 561 -37.92 -9.27 -21.27
CA PRO A 561 -38.36 -9.66 -22.62
C PRO A 561 -37.41 -10.70 -23.20
N GLU A 562 -37.95 -11.71 -23.89
CA GLU A 562 -37.19 -12.87 -24.39
C GLU A 562 -35.96 -12.46 -25.19
N GLY A 563 -36.06 -11.49 -26.11
CA GLY A 563 -34.93 -11.01 -26.90
C GLY A 563 -33.83 -10.37 -26.06
N VAL A 564 -34.20 -9.66 -24.97
CA VAL A 564 -33.21 -9.06 -24.04
C VAL A 564 -32.55 -10.13 -23.20
N HIS A 565 -33.32 -11.15 -22.78
CA HIS A 565 -32.80 -12.28 -22.02
C HIS A 565 -31.76 -13.07 -22.84
N GLN A 566 -32.12 -13.44 -24.09
CA GLN A 566 -31.22 -14.15 -25.00
C GLN A 566 -29.95 -13.35 -25.29
N PHE A 567 -30.09 -12.05 -25.52
CA PHE A 567 -28.93 -11.17 -25.75
C PHE A 567 -27.99 -11.11 -24.51
N ALA A 568 -28.57 -11.01 -23.32
CA ALA A 568 -27.80 -11.03 -22.08
C ALA A 568 -27.03 -12.35 -21.87
N GLU A 569 -27.65 -13.51 -22.23
CA GLU A 569 -26.96 -14.81 -22.17
C GLU A 569 -25.81 -14.91 -23.20
N ILE A 570 -25.96 -14.31 -24.39
CA ILE A 570 -24.86 -14.23 -25.36
C ILE A 570 -23.68 -13.42 -24.82
N LEU A 571 -23.95 -12.25 -24.22
CA LEU A 571 -22.90 -11.42 -23.61
C LEU A 571 -22.22 -12.16 -22.45
N LYS A 572 -23.01 -12.82 -21.60
CA LYS A 572 -22.51 -13.62 -20.49
C LYS A 572 -21.55 -14.71 -21.00
N LYS A 573 -21.98 -15.49 -22.00
CA LYS A 573 -21.16 -16.53 -22.60
C LYS A 573 -19.87 -15.95 -23.20
N GLY A 574 -19.93 -14.81 -23.90
CA GLY A 574 -18.79 -14.14 -24.46
C GLY A 574 -17.74 -13.71 -23.42
N LEU A 575 -18.18 -13.27 -22.24
CA LEU A 575 -17.31 -12.92 -21.12
C LEU A 575 -16.73 -14.15 -20.42
N GLU A 576 -17.56 -15.19 -20.20
CA GLU A 576 -17.10 -16.47 -19.61
C GLU A 576 -16.03 -17.16 -20.48
N ASP A 577 -16.18 -17.11 -21.78
CA ASP A 577 -15.23 -17.69 -22.75
C ASP A 577 -14.00 -16.76 -23.01
N GLY A 578 -13.99 -15.53 -22.44
CA GLY A 578 -12.93 -14.56 -22.63
C GLY A 578 -12.85 -13.99 -24.06
N VAL A 579 -13.88 -14.14 -24.86
CA VAL A 579 -13.99 -13.63 -26.25
C VAL A 579 -14.41 -12.17 -26.26
N LEU A 580 -15.23 -11.77 -25.29
CA LEU A 580 -15.71 -10.41 -25.13
C LEU A 580 -14.90 -9.68 -24.04
N ASP A 581 -14.41 -8.49 -24.37
CA ASP A 581 -13.79 -7.56 -23.43
C ASP A 581 -14.58 -6.24 -23.48
N PRO A 582 -15.22 -5.81 -22.38
CA PRO A 582 -15.98 -4.57 -22.31
C PRO A 582 -15.21 -3.31 -22.72
N PHE A 583 -13.90 -3.30 -22.47
CA PHE A 583 -13.03 -2.15 -22.65
C PHE A 583 -12.22 -2.17 -23.97
N ARG A 584 -12.31 -3.23 -24.75
CA ARG A 584 -11.61 -3.32 -26.04
C ARG A 584 -12.40 -2.58 -27.15
N ARG A 585 -12.53 -1.28 -26.98
CA ARG A 585 -13.20 -0.37 -27.90
C ARG A 585 -12.67 1.06 -27.72
N ARG A 586 -13.01 1.97 -28.68
CA ARG A 586 -12.72 3.39 -28.44
C ARG A 586 -13.55 3.90 -27.28
N ILE A 587 -12.87 4.55 -26.30
CA ILE A 587 -13.48 5.08 -25.07
C ILE A 587 -12.97 6.49 -24.87
N THR A 588 -13.93 7.41 -24.62
CA THR A 588 -13.66 8.81 -24.31
C THR A 588 -14.08 9.08 -22.86
N ALA A 589 -13.28 9.81 -22.11
CA ALA A 589 -13.62 10.24 -20.75
C ALA A 589 -14.45 11.52 -20.77
N GLN A 590 -15.03 11.90 -19.63
CA GLN A 590 -15.86 13.10 -19.45
C GLN A 590 -15.15 14.39 -19.87
N ASP A 591 -13.83 14.48 -19.73
CA ASP A 591 -13.01 15.64 -20.13
C ASP A 591 -12.69 15.67 -21.64
N GLY A 592 -13.22 14.74 -22.41
CA GLY A 592 -13.00 14.61 -23.85
C GLY A 592 -11.71 13.87 -24.22
N THR A 593 -10.91 13.41 -23.25
CA THR A 593 -9.69 12.64 -23.55
C THR A 593 -10.03 11.25 -24.02
N VAL A 594 -9.31 10.74 -25.04
CA VAL A 594 -9.43 9.35 -25.52
C VAL A 594 -8.58 8.46 -24.61
N LYS A 595 -9.23 7.62 -23.81
CA LYS A 595 -8.59 6.69 -22.87
C LYS A 595 -8.23 5.34 -23.54
N SER A 596 -8.97 4.96 -24.57
CA SER A 596 -8.68 3.77 -25.38
C SER A 596 -9.03 4.06 -26.85
N ASP A 597 -8.19 3.60 -27.78
CA ASP A 597 -8.46 3.63 -29.22
C ASP A 597 -9.13 2.33 -29.72
N GLY A 598 -9.24 1.32 -28.84
CA GLY A 598 -9.83 0.00 -29.14
C GLY A 598 -8.85 -1.04 -29.68
N THR A 599 -7.58 -0.72 -29.84
CA THR A 599 -6.58 -1.66 -30.38
C THR A 599 -6.22 -2.76 -29.38
N ARG A 600 -6.23 -2.43 -28.08
CA ARG A 600 -6.02 -3.37 -26.96
C ARG A 600 -7.07 -3.19 -25.86
N GLY A 601 -7.24 -4.20 -25.01
CA GLY A 601 -7.90 -4.06 -23.71
C GLY A 601 -6.97 -3.37 -22.71
N PHE A 602 -7.53 -2.93 -21.59
CA PHE A 602 -6.75 -2.43 -20.46
C PHE A 602 -6.08 -3.59 -19.70
N ALA A 603 -4.88 -3.35 -19.17
CA ALA A 603 -4.27 -4.27 -18.24
C ALA A 603 -5.08 -4.32 -16.92
N PRO A 604 -5.01 -5.42 -16.14
CA PRO A 604 -5.73 -5.54 -14.88
C PRO A 604 -5.45 -4.39 -13.91
N GLU A 605 -4.22 -3.94 -13.84
CA GLU A 605 -3.77 -2.82 -13.02
C GLU A 605 -4.38 -1.49 -13.48
N GLU A 606 -4.47 -1.26 -14.80
CA GLU A 606 -5.13 -0.06 -15.37
C GLU A 606 -6.62 -0.03 -15.02
N LEU A 607 -7.29 -1.18 -14.99
CA LEU A 607 -8.70 -1.28 -14.60
C LEU A 607 -8.90 -1.07 -13.09
N LEU A 608 -8.02 -1.64 -12.26
CA LEU A 608 -8.09 -1.48 -10.81
C LEU A 608 -7.90 -0.02 -10.40
N HIS A 609 -6.91 0.65 -10.99
CA HIS A 609 -6.55 2.03 -10.65
C HIS A 609 -7.30 3.09 -11.48
N MET A 610 -8.34 2.69 -12.23
CA MET A 610 -9.14 3.62 -13.02
C MET A 610 -9.74 4.71 -12.13
N ASP A 611 -9.45 5.99 -12.45
CA ASP A 611 -9.83 7.17 -11.67
C ASP A 611 -10.66 8.18 -12.50
N TRP A 612 -11.16 7.76 -13.66
CA TRP A 612 -11.94 8.55 -14.60
C TRP A 612 -13.26 7.87 -14.97
N LEU A 613 -14.20 8.65 -15.54
CA LEU A 613 -15.52 8.19 -15.96
C LEU A 613 -15.71 8.42 -17.46
N CYS A 614 -16.51 7.55 -18.13
CA CYS A 614 -16.88 7.68 -19.54
C CYS A 614 -17.72 8.95 -19.80
N ASP A 615 -17.65 9.45 -21.03
CA ASP A 615 -18.32 10.66 -21.52
C ASP A 615 -19.86 10.63 -21.44
N ASN A 616 -20.47 9.44 -21.43
CA ASN A 616 -21.90 9.24 -21.26
C ASN A 616 -22.35 9.12 -19.79
N ILE A 617 -21.49 9.44 -18.82
CA ILE A 617 -21.82 9.46 -17.39
C ILE A 617 -22.00 10.90 -16.92
N VAL A 618 -23.10 11.16 -16.21
CA VAL A 618 -23.42 12.43 -15.56
C VAL A 618 -23.18 12.27 -14.06
N GLY A 619 -22.27 13.04 -13.51
CA GLY A 619 -21.81 12.97 -12.11
C GLY A 619 -20.30 12.86 -12.02
N SER A 620 -19.76 12.82 -10.82
CA SER A 620 -18.32 12.77 -10.57
C SER A 620 -17.95 11.78 -9.48
N ILE A 621 -16.69 11.42 -9.40
CA ILE A 621 -16.12 10.69 -8.26
C ILE A 621 -16.02 11.65 -7.08
N PRO A 622 -16.55 11.32 -5.88
CA PRO A 622 -16.52 12.22 -4.73
C PRO A 622 -15.10 12.35 -4.18
N THR A 623 -14.78 13.55 -3.70
CA THR A 623 -13.55 13.79 -2.93
C THR A 623 -13.69 13.25 -1.50
N PHE A 624 -12.57 13.06 -0.81
CA PHE A 624 -12.58 12.41 0.52
C PHE A 624 -13.43 13.16 1.56
N ASP A 625 -13.41 14.47 1.54
CA ASP A 625 -14.20 15.34 2.42
C ASP A 625 -15.72 15.26 2.20
N GLN A 626 -16.16 14.80 1.03
CA GLN A 626 -17.57 14.55 0.73
C GLN A 626 -18.05 13.20 1.28
N ILE A 627 -17.13 12.29 1.63
CA ILE A 627 -17.42 10.95 2.12
C ILE A 627 -17.95 10.99 3.55
N LEU A 628 -19.06 10.31 3.81
CA LEU A 628 -19.61 10.17 5.15
C LEU A 628 -18.60 9.53 6.12
N PRO A 629 -18.50 9.98 7.38
CA PRO A 629 -17.52 9.49 8.34
C PRO A 629 -17.50 7.97 8.50
N ILE A 630 -18.67 7.33 8.49
CA ILE A 630 -18.80 5.86 8.56
C ILE A 630 -18.15 5.13 7.37
N SER A 631 -18.00 5.81 6.23
CA SER A 631 -17.47 5.26 4.98
C SER A 631 -15.99 5.60 4.75
N GLN A 632 -15.43 6.53 5.51
CA GLN A 632 -14.07 7.04 5.30
C GLN A 632 -13.00 5.98 5.51
N GLN A 633 -13.16 5.07 6.48
CA GLN A 633 -12.19 4.01 6.73
C GLN A 633 -12.01 3.12 5.49
N MET A 634 -13.10 2.71 4.84
CA MET A 634 -13.03 1.89 3.62
C MET A 634 -12.29 2.62 2.49
N VAL A 635 -12.51 3.94 2.36
CA VAL A 635 -11.85 4.74 1.31
C VAL A 635 -10.37 5.02 1.65
N ARG A 636 -10.00 5.09 2.94
CA ARG A 636 -8.59 5.15 3.34
C ARG A 636 -7.82 3.87 2.99
N GLU A 637 -8.46 2.72 3.14
CA GLU A 637 -7.83 1.41 2.90
C GLU A 637 -7.75 1.06 1.40
N LEU A 638 -8.84 1.28 0.66
CA LEU A 638 -9.00 0.82 -0.71
C LEU A 638 -9.35 1.92 -1.72
N GLY A 639 -9.37 3.19 -1.31
CA GLY A 639 -9.73 4.29 -2.20
C GLY A 639 -8.75 4.45 -3.37
N ILE A 640 -9.28 4.79 -4.55
CA ILE A 640 -8.47 5.04 -5.76
C ILE A 640 -7.50 6.22 -5.62
N TYR A 641 -7.69 7.05 -4.59
CA TYR A 641 -6.83 8.18 -4.22
C TYR A 641 -6.33 8.08 -2.78
N ARG A 642 -6.29 6.88 -2.18
CA ARG A 642 -5.86 6.66 -0.79
C ARG A 642 -4.49 7.28 -0.46
N ASP A 643 -3.55 7.24 -1.41
CA ASP A 643 -2.21 7.80 -1.25
C ASP A 643 -2.19 9.34 -1.21
N LYS A 644 -3.32 10.00 -1.57
CA LYS A 644 -3.51 11.46 -1.55
C LYS A 644 -4.36 11.93 -0.37
N ILE A 645 -4.87 11.01 0.46
CA ILE A 645 -5.69 11.36 1.63
C ILE A 645 -4.75 11.80 2.77
N PRO A 646 -4.92 13.03 3.31
CA PRO A 646 -4.15 13.44 4.48
C PRO A 646 -4.37 12.48 5.66
N ALA A 647 -3.31 12.21 6.44
CA ALA A 647 -3.45 11.45 7.67
C ALA A 647 -4.48 12.13 8.59
N GLU A 648 -5.20 11.33 9.37
CA GLU A 648 -6.23 11.87 10.27
C GLU A 648 -5.60 12.89 11.24
N LYS A 649 -6.18 14.10 11.25
CA LYS A 649 -6.07 14.96 12.44
C LYS A 649 -6.91 14.26 13.51
N GLU A 650 -6.28 13.63 14.48
CA GLU A 650 -6.99 13.05 15.62
C GLU A 650 -7.86 14.10 16.29
N GLY A 651 -9.17 13.98 16.13
CA GLY A 651 -10.19 14.79 16.75
C GLY A 651 -11.22 13.92 17.42
N LYS A 652 -11.09 13.71 18.73
CA LYS A 652 -12.02 13.18 19.72
C LYS A 652 -12.56 11.75 19.53
N PRO A 653 -12.62 10.92 20.63
CA PRO A 653 -13.29 9.62 20.59
C PRO A 653 -14.78 9.83 20.24
N ARG A 654 -15.27 8.99 19.35
CA ARG A 654 -16.67 8.99 18.91
C ARG A 654 -17.59 8.58 20.06
N GLU A 655 -18.33 9.52 20.63
CA GLU A 655 -19.43 9.26 21.59
C GLU A 655 -20.79 8.94 20.91
N ASP A 656 -20.86 8.73 19.59
CA ASP A 656 -22.14 8.67 18.87
C ASP A 656 -22.52 7.30 18.28
N PHE A 657 -22.03 6.16 18.82
CA PHE A 657 -22.45 4.84 18.33
C PHE A 657 -23.85 4.39 18.81
N ASP A 658 -24.48 5.07 19.77
CA ASP A 658 -25.71 4.62 20.41
C ASP A 658 -27.02 5.24 19.88
N ARG A 659 -27.00 6.04 18.81
CA ARG A 659 -28.20 6.75 18.32
C ARG A 659 -28.77 6.34 16.96
N ILE A 660 -28.27 5.24 16.35
CA ILE A 660 -28.89 4.72 15.11
C ILE A 660 -29.15 3.22 15.30
N ARG A 661 -30.17 2.92 16.08
CA ARG A 661 -30.91 1.65 16.02
C ARG A 661 -32.11 1.78 15.12
#